data_69bb536fa385483236be3220ab58a7e3
#
_entry.id   69bb536fa385483236be3220ab58a7e3
#
_cell.length_a   1.000
_cell.length_b   1.000
_cell.length_c   1.000
_cell.angle_alpha   90.00
_cell.angle_beta   90.00
_cell.angle_gamma   90.00
#
_symmetry.space_group_name_H-M   'P 1'
#
loop_
_entity.id
_entity.type
_entity.pdbx_description
1 polymer ?
#
loop_
_entity_poly.entity_id
_entity_poly.type
_entity_poly.pdbx_seq_one_letter_code
_entity_poly.pdbx_strand_id
1 'polypeptide(L)'
;MIPSPAPPRQAVRRWGSRAGAAAVALVGLLLSAPARPAFAAADTQITVTISQRWQLAGTQGTWTPYVVTVRDTGQAGFTGDLYLVPNDTRSVAPYTYPTYHTPITVARGSQRSVQFNVIDSPGGYSADVRDSSGRVAGHADVQATPNASSAFGVLSDLTQAEQKITAPLHALTRVDSALARFSSAQDFPTNAVYLSGLSGIIVDQFDSAALSQAQVQALKDYVGLGGTLIEAGGPSWRRTLLSLPAELVPMHPTSTATASLSALAELAGRTTDATAQVASGQVGGGKVALAAADGTPLVIEGTYGPGRVVELSFDPFAEPFDSQVELAGMAWSNAISRALSGVQGGSRSVPSNGFGTSINSSSAGLSAAPGSWAPGFTSSADQIATILSDQPSLAPPPVGLLGGLLVAYVLLAGVLNYLFLKAAGRRHLMWISVPLIAVVFTVAAYGVGFGSRGSDFLVTEVQVQRMAPEGAVESYTFEAVYPPRKGDVTLTLPGNTLVSTAVAVGTFADSRGDALITVGSHPQVLLSNVAVWTQRPVQTLTVSHPFTYQPEQSLPIDAQLQVQKGHVIGKIVNLSQRPVSDLELVSASGSEAVLAPKLAPGASQSVDVELSPGPTGPIASSKATAVDIPGVTENSRESMIRLASSQAVNGVPGALAIVGFTQATDSMSVDGAQPGHSVVAAVVEPITMQSADALSGIAPRPRLVSNFGSPDGSTQVDVYDFDLPNGLTTPPVLSYQMPDMSQPNVRSVEVYDWTAHTWRGLPKQSVTARSQAPAALNAGEVTGGEVRVRVVEGFATNGPNLAIGDQPSS
;
A
#
# COMPACT_ATOMS: atom_id res chain seq x y z
N MET A 1 -43.25 -1.56 35.86
CA MET A 1 -44.50 -2.34 35.70
C MET A 1 -45.51 -1.47 34.98
N ILE A 2 -45.64 -1.62 33.66
CA ILE A 2 -46.69 -1.09 32.82
C ILE A 2 -46.87 -2.16 31.73
N PRO A 3 -48.07 -2.74 31.50
CA PRO A 3 -48.27 -3.82 30.58
C PRO A 3 -48.50 -3.35 29.15
N SER A 4 -47.98 -4.13 28.21
CA SER A 4 -48.12 -3.99 26.75
C SER A 4 -49.51 -4.44 26.28
N PRO A 5 -50.14 -3.76 25.28
CA PRO A 5 -51.43 -4.20 24.73
C PRO A 5 -51.24 -5.18 23.56
N ALA A 6 -52.16 -6.13 23.49
CA ALA A 6 -52.27 -7.18 22.49
C ALA A 6 -52.82 -6.67 21.11
N PRO A 7 -52.54 -7.36 20.00
CA PRO A 7 -53.01 -6.97 18.67
C PRO A 7 -54.42 -7.50 18.37
N PRO A 8 -55.20 -6.83 17.49
CA PRO A 8 -56.57 -7.18 17.19
C PRO A 8 -56.69 -8.35 16.21
N ARG A 9 -57.65 -9.20 16.49
CA ARG A 9 -58.10 -10.31 15.65
C ARG A 9 -58.81 -9.82 14.38
N GLN A 10 -58.34 -10.24 13.21
CA GLN A 10 -59.08 -10.05 11.95
C GLN A 10 -60.04 -11.20 11.69
N ALA A 11 -61.23 -10.83 11.34
CA ALA A 11 -62.36 -11.71 11.05
C ALA A 11 -62.21 -12.37 9.67
N VAL A 12 -62.39 -13.69 9.65
CA VAL A 12 -62.47 -14.52 8.46
C VAL A 12 -63.87 -14.36 7.85
N ARG A 13 -63.93 -13.79 6.65
CA ARG A 13 -65.15 -13.76 5.83
C ARG A 13 -65.12 -14.93 4.85
N ARG A 14 -65.97 -15.92 5.10
CA ARG A 14 -66.27 -17.02 4.18
C ARG A 14 -67.01 -16.51 2.93
N TRP A 15 -66.42 -16.79 1.75
CA TRP A 15 -67.19 -16.82 0.50
C TRP A 15 -67.14 -18.24 -0.08
N GLY A 16 -68.34 -18.80 -0.27
CA GLY A 16 -68.55 -20.15 -0.72
C GLY A 16 -68.49 -20.32 -2.23
N SER A 17 -68.09 -21.47 -2.55
CA SER A 17 -68.50 -22.40 -3.64
C SER A 17 -69.14 -21.79 -4.89
N ARG A 18 -68.40 -21.87 -6.02
CA ARG A 18 -68.89 -22.22 -7.39
C ARG A 18 -67.72 -22.15 -8.36
N ALA A 19 -66.88 -23.15 -8.45
CA ALA A 19 -66.01 -23.43 -9.59
C ALA A 19 -65.49 -24.87 -9.50
N GLY A 20 -66.39 -25.80 -9.63
CA GLY A 20 -66.08 -27.25 -9.68
C GLY A 20 -66.63 -27.85 -10.93
N ALA A 21 -66.14 -27.52 -12.13
CA ALA A 21 -66.45 -28.28 -13.35
C ALA A 21 -65.46 -28.05 -14.53
N ALA A 22 -64.34 -27.22 -14.36
CA ALA A 22 -63.42 -26.99 -15.48
C ALA A 22 -62.01 -27.59 -15.28
N ALA A 23 -61.76 -28.30 -14.18
CA ALA A 23 -60.40 -28.80 -13.84
C ALA A 23 -60.18 -30.26 -14.31
N VAL A 24 -61.09 -30.96 -14.86
CA VAL A 24 -60.90 -32.36 -15.25
C VAL A 24 -60.54 -32.53 -16.74
N ALA A 25 -60.76 -31.53 -17.60
CA ALA A 25 -60.39 -31.60 -19.01
C ALA A 25 -58.99 -31.16 -19.36
N LEU A 26 -58.23 -30.55 -18.43
CA LEU A 26 -56.88 -30.06 -18.68
C LEU A 26 -55.78 -31.05 -18.22
N VAL A 27 -56.08 -32.07 -17.48
CA VAL A 27 -55.14 -33.10 -17.00
C VAL A 27 -54.89 -34.20 -18.04
N GLY A 28 -55.81 -34.38 -19.02
CA GLY A 28 -55.65 -35.39 -20.06
C GLY A 28 -54.75 -35.01 -21.25
N LEU A 29 -54.40 -33.74 -21.42
CA LEU A 29 -53.60 -33.25 -22.56
C LEU A 29 -52.13 -33.00 -22.23
N LEU A 30 -51.68 -33.19 -20.97
CA LEU A 30 -50.30 -33.02 -20.53
C LEU A 30 -49.49 -34.32 -20.44
N LEU A 31 -50.11 -35.49 -20.81
CA LEU A 31 -49.45 -36.79 -20.72
C LEU A 31 -48.95 -37.36 -22.07
N SER A 32 -48.94 -36.57 -23.14
CA SER A 32 -48.38 -36.99 -24.43
C SER A 32 -47.30 -36.10 -24.99
N ALA A 33 -46.55 -35.42 -24.12
CA ALA A 33 -45.31 -34.82 -24.55
C ALA A 33 -44.28 -35.96 -24.72
N PRO A 34 -43.58 -36.04 -25.89
CA PRO A 34 -42.53 -37.03 -26.03
C PRO A 34 -41.48 -36.76 -24.94
N ALA A 35 -41.14 -37.83 -24.18
CA ALA A 35 -40.05 -37.75 -23.21
C ALA A 35 -38.81 -37.22 -23.92
N ARG A 36 -38.45 -35.95 -23.66
CA ARG A 36 -37.13 -35.44 -24.01
C ARG A 36 -36.15 -36.39 -23.32
N PRO A 37 -35.14 -36.92 -24.05
CA PRO A 37 -34.13 -37.71 -23.41
C PRO A 37 -33.57 -36.82 -22.26
N ALA A 38 -33.78 -37.32 -21.04
CA ALA A 38 -33.05 -36.76 -19.90
C ALA A 38 -31.57 -36.97 -20.24
N PHE A 39 -30.91 -35.98 -20.73
CA PHE A 39 -29.47 -35.98 -20.66
C PHE A 39 -29.17 -36.17 -19.17
N ALA A 40 -28.68 -37.36 -18.83
CA ALA A 40 -28.12 -37.60 -17.51
C ALA A 40 -27.16 -36.47 -17.26
N ALA A 41 -27.41 -35.69 -16.24
CA ALA A 41 -26.50 -34.66 -15.78
C ALA A 41 -25.16 -35.38 -15.61
N ALA A 42 -24.19 -35.04 -16.43
CA ALA A 42 -22.85 -35.60 -16.31
C ALA A 42 -22.45 -35.38 -14.85
N ASP A 43 -22.06 -36.46 -14.19
CA ASP A 43 -21.69 -36.45 -12.76
C ASP A 43 -20.33 -35.68 -12.68
N THR A 44 -20.44 -34.36 -12.71
CA THR A 44 -19.29 -33.42 -12.59
C THR A 44 -18.97 -33.32 -11.10
N GLN A 45 -18.03 -34.11 -10.65
CA GLN A 45 -17.49 -33.97 -9.29
C GLN A 45 -16.36 -32.90 -9.33
N ILE A 46 -16.75 -31.69 -9.01
CA ILE A 46 -15.83 -30.56 -8.90
C ILE A 46 -15.37 -30.42 -7.45
N THR A 47 -14.07 -30.49 -7.24
CA THR A 47 -13.43 -30.20 -5.96
C THR A 47 -12.76 -28.83 -6.08
N VAL A 48 -13.05 -27.94 -5.12
CA VAL A 48 -12.49 -26.60 -5.05
C VAL A 48 -11.65 -26.52 -3.79
N THR A 49 -10.47 -25.93 -3.90
CA THR A 49 -9.64 -25.55 -2.76
C THR A 49 -9.22 -24.09 -2.94
N ILE A 50 -9.18 -23.36 -1.84
CA ILE A 50 -8.75 -21.97 -1.81
C ILE A 50 -7.67 -21.80 -0.75
N SER A 51 -6.63 -21.03 -1.06
CA SER A 51 -5.55 -20.69 -0.14
C SER A 51 -5.10 -19.26 -0.35
N GLN A 52 -4.71 -18.61 0.71
CA GLN A 52 -3.97 -17.36 0.67
C GLN A 52 -2.48 -17.63 0.57
N ARG A 53 -1.74 -16.89 -0.27
CA ARG A 53 -0.29 -17.01 -0.31
C ARG A 53 0.38 -16.32 0.88
N TRP A 54 -0.12 -15.15 1.26
CA TRP A 54 0.32 -14.42 2.46
C TRP A 54 -0.82 -13.57 2.98
N GLN A 55 -0.76 -13.25 4.26
CA GLN A 55 -1.70 -12.37 4.91
C GLN A 55 -1.00 -11.52 5.97
N LEU A 56 -1.32 -10.22 6.01
CA LEU A 56 -0.72 -9.27 6.91
C LEU A 56 -1.70 -8.88 8.02
N ALA A 57 -1.24 -8.94 9.27
CA ALA A 57 -2.03 -8.53 10.42
C ALA A 57 -2.26 -7.02 10.45
N GLY A 58 -3.52 -6.61 10.62
CA GLY A 58 -3.87 -5.19 10.83
C GLY A 58 -3.75 -4.28 9.63
N THR A 59 -3.44 -4.81 8.45
CA THR A 59 -3.33 -4.04 7.21
C THR A 59 -4.58 -4.20 6.36
N GLN A 60 -5.60 -3.40 6.66
CA GLN A 60 -6.71 -3.25 5.72
C GLN A 60 -6.19 -2.50 4.47
N GLY A 61 -6.52 -3.01 3.30
CA GLY A 61 -6.15 -2.38 2.03
C GLY A 61 -4.90 -2.94 1.35
N THR A 62 -4.27 -4.00 1.87
CA THR A 62 -3.15 -4.67 1.23
C THR A 62 -3.62 -5.65 0.16
N TRP A 63 -2.93 -5.68 -0.97
CA TRP A 63 -3.18 -6.65 -2.03
C TRP A 63 -2.67 -8.03 -1.62
N THR A 64 -3.60 -8.97 -1.53
CA THR A 64 -3.35 -10.35 -1.10
C THR A 64 -3.71 -11.32 -2.22
N PRO A 65 -2.81 -12.23 -2.60
CA PRO A 65 -3.12 -13.23 -3.61
C PRO A 65 -3.83 -14.45 -3.00
N TYR A 66 -4.99 -14.74 -3.54
CA TYR A 66 -5.76 -15.96 -3.30
C TYR A 66 -5.57 -16.91 -4.48
N VAL A 67 -5.21 -18.14 -4.22
CA VAL A 67 -5.10 -19.20 -5.22
C VAL A 67 -6.26 -20.17 -5.06
N VAL A 68 -7.10 -20.22 -6.09
CA VAL A 68 -8.22 -21.17 -6.16
C VAL A 68 -7.85 -22.27 -7.12
N THR A 69 -7.82 -23.51 -6.64
CA THR A 69 -7.58 -24.69 -7.45
C THR A 69 -8.88 -25.47 -7.63
N VAL A 70 -9.28 -25.61 -8.88
CA VAL A 70 -10.47 -26.36 -9.28
C VAL A 70 -10.02 -27.65 -9.95
N ARG A 71 -10.45 -28.79 -9.41
CA ARG A 71 -10.15 -30.13 -9.92
C ARG A 71 -11.44 -30.81 -10.38
N ASP A 72 -11.41 -31.34 -11.58
CA ASP A 72 -12.50 -32.16 -12.10
C ASP A 72 -12.15 -33.65 -11.94
N THR A 73 -12.92 -34.37 -11.14
CA THR A 73 -12.82 -35.82 -10.95
C THR A 73 -13.97 -36.57 -11.63
N GLY A 74 -14.81 -35.84 -12.36
CA GLY A 74 -15.96 -36.40 -13.09
C GLY A 74 -15.61 -37.15 -14.39
N GLN A 75 -16.63 -37.57 -15.10
CA GLN A 75 -16.51 -38.31 -16.37
C GLN A 75 -16.40 -37.41 -17.61
N ALA A 76 -16.76 -36.11 -17.49
CA ALA A 76 -16.71 -35.10 -18.55
C ALA A 76 -15.89 -33.92 -18.04
N GLY A 77 -15.28 -33.15 -18.98
CA GLY A 77 -14.66 -31.86 -18.61
C GLY A 77 -15.71 -30.87 -18.13
N PHE A 78 -15.27 -29.92 -17.30
CA PHE A 78 -16.11 -28.85 -16.74
C PHE A 78 -15.84 -27.52 -17.45
N THR A 79 -16.90 -26.78 -17.76
CA THR A 79 -16.83 -25.38 -18.20
C THR A 79 -17.88 -24.60 -17.43
N GLY A 80 -17.49 -23.49 -16.86
CA GLY A 80 -18.32 -22.64 -16.03
C GLY A 80 -17.60 -21.39 -15.60
N ASP A 81 -18.05 -20.82 -14.49
CA ASP A 81 -17.57 -19.56 -13.95
C ASP A 81 -17.08 -19.75 -12.52
N LEU A 82 -15.92 -19.17 -12.22
CA LEU A 82 -15.33 -19.13 -10.90
C LEU A 82 -15.53 -17.74 -10.31
N TYR A 83 -16.16 -17.69 -9.15
CA TYR A 83 -16.39 -16.47 -8.36
C TYR A 83 -15.59 -16.54 -7.06
N LEU A 84 -14.96 -15.42 -6.71
CA LEU A 84 -14.37 -15.19 -5.40
C LEU A 84 -15.23 -14.14 -4.69
N VAL A 85 -15.96 -14.58 -3.65
CA VAL A 85 -17.00 -13.80 -2.97
C VAL A 85 -16.53 -13.43 -1.56
N PRO A 86 -16.63 -12.16 -1.11
CA PRO A 86 -16.26 -11.79 0.25
C PRO A 86 -17.23 -12.41 1.26
N ASN A 87 -16.68 -12.99 2.35
CA ASN A 87 -17.47 -13.72 3.36
C ASN A 87 -18.24 -12.80 4.30
N ASP A 88 -17.73 -11.59 4.57
CA ASP A 88 -18.40 -10.62 5.43
C ASP A 88 -18.85 -9.39 4.64
N THR A 89 -20.16 -9.35 4.35
CA THR A 89 -20.79 -8.21 3.68
C THR A 89 -21.44 -7.22 4.66
N ARG A 90 -21.42 -7.51 5.98
CA ARG A 90 -22.33 -6.84 6.93
C ARG A 90 -21.69 -5.84 7.86
N SER A 91 -20.41 -5.90 8.14
CA SER A 91 -19.94 -5.33 9.41
C SER A 91 -18.93 -4.19 9.31
N VAL A 92 -18.33 -3.94 8.17
CA VAL A 92 -17.27 -2.94 8.11
C VAL A 92 -17.62 -1.81 7.14
N ALA A 93 -18.71 -1.08 7.45
CA ALA A 93 -18.85 0.24 6.85
C ALA A 93 -17.59 1.07 7.22
N PRO A 94 -16.89 1.71 6.31
CA PRO A 94 -17.42 2.21 5.02
C PRO A 94 -16.99 1.42 3.78
N TYR A 95 -16.48 0.18 3.89
CA TYR A 95 -15.93 -0.56 2.75
C TYR A 95 -16.96 -1.50 2.11
N THR A 96 -16.98 -1.56 0.77
CA THR A 96 -17.70 -2.58 0.02
C THR A 96 -16.70 -3.39 -0.79
N TYR A 97 -16.46 -4.63 -0.39
CA TYR A 97 -15.59 -5.55 -1.09
C TYR A 97 -16.28 -6.11 -2.33
N PRO A 98 -15.60 -6.12 -3.50
CA PRO A 98 -16.19 -6.61 -4.73
C PRO A 98 -16.20 -8.14 -4.79
N THR A 99 -17.08 -8.70 -5.61
CA THR A 99 -16.98 -10.08 -6.07
C THR A 99 -16.06 -10.13 -7.28
N TYR A 100 -15.09 -11.03 -7.29
CA TYR A 100 -14.22 -11.27 -8.46
C TYR A 100 -14.74 -12.48 -9.24
N HIS A 101 -14.54 -12.44 -10.55
CA HIS A 101 -15.06 -13.45 -11.47
C HIS A 101 -14.05 -13.75 -12.57
N THR A 102 -14.01 -15.02 -13.01
CA THR A 102 -13.31 -15.42 -14.22
C THR A 102 -13.94 -16.69 -14.81
N PRO A 103 -14.08 -16.80 -16.14
CA PRO A 103 -14.50 -18.06 -16.75
C PRO A 103 -13.42 -19.12 -16.57
N ILE A 104 -13.85 -20.37 -16.31
CA ILE A 104 -12.95 -21.48 -16.06
C ILE A 104 -13.36 -22.71 -16.89
N THR A 105 -12.35 -23.35 -17.50
CA THR A 105 -12.51 -24.65 -18.15
C THR A 105 -11.47 -25.59 -17.58
N VAL A 106 -11.91 -26.76 -17.11
CA VAL A 106 -11.08 -27.81 -16.53
C VAL A 106 -11.30 -29.09 -17.31
N ALA A 107 -10.22 -29.66 -17.89
CA ALA A 107 -10.34 -30.93 -18.60
C ALA A 107 -10.59 -32.07 -17.62
N ARG A 108 -11.23 -33.15 -18.10
CA ARG A 108 -11.49 -34.34 -17.31
C ARG A 108 -10.23 -34.85 -16.60
N GLY A 109 -10.34 -35.12 -15.30
CA GLY A 109 -9.26 -35.63 -14.47
C GLY A 109 -8.11 -34.66 -14.21
N SER A 110 -8.23 -33.41 -14.69
CA SER A 110 -7.20 -32.39 -14.50
C SER A 110 -7.59 -31.39 -13.41
N GLN A 111 -6.63 -30.50 -13.12
CA GLN A 111 -6.85 -29.36 -12.23
C GLN A 111 -6.38 -28.08 -12.90
N ARG A 112 -7.00 -26.97 -12.53
CA ARG A 112 -6.60 -25.63 -12.95
C ARG A 112 -6.57 -24.72 -11.74
N SER A 113 -5.48 -23.99 -11.56
CA SER A 113 -5.34 -22.98 -10.52
C SER A 113 -5.49 -21.60 -11.12
N VAL A 114 -6.23 -20.72 -10.43
CA VAL A 114 -6.41 -19.31 -10.78
C VAL A 114 -5.98 -18.48 -9.58
N GLN A 115 -5.17 -17.46 -9.82
CA GLN A 115 -4.79 -16.50 -8.80
C GLN A 115 -5.62 -15.23 -8.93
N PHE A 116 -6.20 -14.80 -7.82
CA PHE A 116 -6.87 -13.52 -7.66
C PHE A 116 -6.01 -12.66 -6.72
N ASN A 117 -5.67 -11.45 -7.14
CA ASN A 117 -5.04 -10.47 -6.28
C ASN A 117 -6.11 -9.49 -5.84
N VAL A 118 -6.42 -9.50 -4.56
CA VAL A 118 -7.56 -8.78 -4.00
C VAL A 118 -7.14 -7.98 -2.78
N ILE A 119 -7.88 -6.94 -2.46
CA ILE A 119 -7.78 -6.30 -1.15
C ILE A 119 -8.52 -7.19 -0.16
N ASP A 120 -7.82 -7.57 0.90
CA ASP A 120 -8.32 -8.56 1.85
C ASP A 120 -9.56 -8.07 2.59
N SER A 121 -10.57 -8.95 2.66
CA SER A 121 -11.78 -8.74 3.44
C SER A 121 -11.58 -9.26 4.86
N PRO A 122 -12.04 -8.57 5.91
CA PRO A 122 -11.91 -9.04 7.29
C PRO A 122 -12.49 -10.44 7.55
N GLY A 123 -13.52 -10.83 6.78
CA GLY A 123 -14.10 -12.17 6.83
C GLY A 123 -13.43 -13.19 5.90
N GLY A 124 -12.41 -12.77 5.12
CA GLY A 124 -11.85 -13.58 4.04
C GLY A 124 -12.78 -13.72 2.85
N TYR A 125 -12.52 -14.72 2.02
CA TYR A 125 -13.25 -14.97 0.78
C TYR A 125 -13.67 -16.43 0.67
N SER A 126 -14.78 -16.67 -0.05
CA SER A 126 -15.20 -17.98 -0.51
C SER A 126 -15.04 -18.10 -2.04
N ALA A 127 -14.74 -19.29 -2.51
CA ALA A 127 -14.65 -19.62 -3.92
C ALA A 127 -15.87 -20.47 -4.34
N ASP A 128 -16.69 -19.93 -5.24
CA ASP A 128 -17.83 -20.60 -5.84
C ASP A 128 -17.53 -20.94 -7.30
N VAL A 129 -17.60 -22.21 -7.66
CA VAL A 129 -17.58 -22.65 -9.06
C VAL A 129 -19.01 -22.92 -9.50
N ARG A 130 -19.47 -22.22 -10.56
CA ARG A 130 -20.85 -22.34 -11.06
C ARG A 130 -20.87 -22.91 -12.46
N ASP A 131 -21.83 -23.80 -12.73
CA ASP A 131 -22.07 -24.33 -14.06
C ASP A 131 -22.80 -23.31 -14.97
N SER A 132 -22.95 -23.65 -16.25
CA SER A 132 -23.64 -22.80 -17.23
C SER A 132 -25.12 -22.50 -16.89
N SER A 133 -25.71 -23.21 -15.93
CA SER A 133 -27.04 -22.93 -15.40
C SER A 133 -27.02 -22.00 -14.18
N GLY A 134 -25.83 -21.58 -13.72
CA GLY A 134 -25.64 -20.76 -12.51
C GLY A 134 -25.67 -21.53 -11.19
N ARG A 135 -25.77 -22.86 -11.24
CA ARG A 135 -25.79 -23.71 -10.06
C ARG A 135 -24.38 -23.94 -9.54
N VAL A 136 -24.17 -23.85 -8.22
CA VAL A 136 -22.88 -24.10 -7.58
C VAL A 136 -22.51 -25.57 -7.74
N ALA A 137 -21.45 -25.84 -8.46
CA ALA A 137 -20.86 -27.16 -8.70
C ALA A 137 -19.75 -27.50 -7.67
N GLY A 138 -19.13 -26.50 -7.08
CA GLY A 138 -18.11 -26.66 -6.05
C GLY A 138 -17.95 -25.36 -5.25
N HIS A 139 -17.58 -25.51 -3.97
CA HIS A 139 -17.44 -24.39 -3.03
C HIS A 139 -16.29 -24.64 -2.05
N ALA A 140 -15.58 -23.61 -1.67
CA ALA A 140 -14.57 -23.64 -0.62
C ALA A 140 -14.44 -22.28 0.05
N ASP A 141 -14.21 -22.28 1.36
CA ASP A 141 -14.01 -21.08 2.17
C ASP A 141 -12.58 -20.98 2.68
N VAL A 142 -12.08 -19.76 2.78
CA VAL A 142 -10.89 -19.44 3.58
C VAL A 142 -11.22 -18.27 4.49
N GLN A 143 -10.96 -18.45 5.78
CA GLN A 143 -11.06 -17.36 6.74
C GLN A 143 -9.75 -16.60 6.79
N ALA A 144 -9.87 -15.27 6.84
CA ALA A 144 -8.74 -14.41 7.08
C ALA A 144 -8.22 -14.64 8.51
N THR A 145 -7.01 -15.13 8.65
CA THR A 145 -6.31 -15.26 9.93
C THR A 145 -5.04 -14.44 9.89
N PRO A 146 -5.13 -13.11 10.14
CA PRO A 146 -3.96 -12.26 10.11
C PRO A 146 -3.03 -12.64 11.26
N ASN A 147 -1.81 -13.02 10.93
CA ASN A 147 -0.83 -13.50 11.89
C ASN A 147 0.59 -12.97 11.70
N ALA A 148 0.80 -12.08 10.74
CA ALA A 148 2.13 -11.51 10.49
C ALA A 148 2.07 -10.02 10.19
N SER A 149 3.10 -9.28 10.61
CA SER A 149 3.25 -7.85 10.34
C SER A 149 3.94 -7.55 9.01
N SER A 150 4.57 -8.55 8.40
CA SER A 150 5.30 -8.45 7.13
C SER A 150 5.19 -9.76 6.35
N ALA A 151 5.37 -9.69 5.03
CA ALA A 151 5.38 -10.88 4.17
C ALA A 151 6.61 -10.89 3.27
N PHE A 152 7.28 -12.04 3.17
CA PHE A 152 8.42 -12.24 2.28
C PHE A 152 8.13 -13.33 1.25
N GLY A 153 8.46 -13.05 -0.01
CA GLY A 153 8.52 -14.05 -1.05
C GLY A 153 9.83 -14.85 -0.94
N VAL A 154 9.79 -16.17 -1.00
CA VAL A 154 10.98 -17.01 -0.91
C VAL A 154 11.20 -17.78 -2.21
N LEU A 155 12.24 -17.42 -2.93
CA LEU A 155 12.77 -18.15 -4.09
C LEU A 155 13.85 -19.11 -3.61
N SER A 156 13.51 -20.38 -3.49
CA SER A 156 14.44 -21.43 -3.08
C SER A 156 14.00 -22.79 -3.63
N ASP A 157 14.98 -23.57 -4.09
CA ASP A 157 14.74 -24.96 -4.51
C ASP A 157 14.58 -25.93 -3.32
N LEU A 158 14.90 -25.47 -2.11
CA LEU A 158 14.72 -26.27 -0.89
C LEU A 158 13.23 -26.41 -0.54
N THR A 159 12.79 -27.64 -0.35
CA THR A 159 11.38 -27.93 -0.03
C THR A 159 10.93 -27.44 1.35
N GLN A 160 11.88 -27.20 2.26
CA GLN A 160 11.63 -26.76 3.64
C GLN A 160 12.18 -25.35 3.93
N ALA A 161 12.43 -24.53 2.90
CA ALA A 161 13.01 -23.20 3.08
C ALA A 161 12.21 -22.35 4.06
N GLU A 162 10.88 -22.34 3.95
CA GLU A 162 9.99 -21.58 4.85
C GLU A 162 10.17 -21.99 6.31
N GLN A 163 10.24 -23.29 6.59
CA GLN A 163 10.41 -23.80 7.97
C GLN A 163 11.78 -23.44 8.53
N LYS A 164 12.84 -23.51 7.69
CA LYS A 164 14.21 -23.16 8.07
C LYS A 164 14.37 -21.66 8.38
N ILE A 165 13.51 -20.79 7.85
CA ILE A 165 13.47 -19.37 8.20
C ILE A 165 12.57 -19.15 9.42
N THR A 166 11.35 -19.69 9.38
CA THR A 166 10.32 -19.40 10.39
C THR A 166 10.67 -19.94 11.76
N ALA A 167 11.18 -21.18 11.84
CA ALA A 167 11.46 -21.80 13.14
C ALA A 167 12.49 -21.04 13.99
N PRO A 168 13.68 -20.63 13.46
CA PRO A 168 14.62 -19.81 14.18
C PRO A 168 14.07 -18.42 14.53
N LEU A 169 13.31 -17.78 13.62
CA LEU A 169 12.73 -16.48 13.87
C LEU A 169 11.71 -16.51 15.02
N HIS A 170 10.75 -17.43 14.97
CA HIS A 170 9.73 -17.54 16.04
C HIS A 170 10.33 -17.91 17.40
N ALA A 171 11.44 -18.65 17.41
CA ALA A 171 12.07 -19.04 18.67
C ALA A 171 12.81 -17.89 19.36
N LEU A 172 13.37 -16.93 18.61
CA LEU A 172 14.42 -16.04 19.08
C LEU A 172 14.19 -14.56 18.76
N THR A 173 13.16 -14.22 17.98
CA THR A 173 12.92 -12.84 17.58
C THR A 173 11.45 -12.45 17.77
N ARG A 174 11.19 -11.15 17.77
CA ARG A 174 9.83 -10.61 17.75
C ARG A 174 9.39 -10.22 16.33
N VAL A 175 10.17 -10.56 15.32
CA VAL A 175 9.82 -10.33 13.92
C VAL A 175 8.82 -11.39 13.50
N ASP A 176 7.58 -10.98 13.33
CA ASP A 176 6.50 -11.84 12.87
C ASP A 176 6.29 -11.62 11.37
N SER A 177 6.75 -12.61 10.58
CA SER A 177 6.75 -12.52 9.12
C SER A 177 6.08 -13.73 8.50
N ALA A 178 5.16 -13.49 7.59
CA ALA A 178 4.62 -14.53 6.72
C ALA A 178 5.61 -14.81 5.57
N LEU A 179 5.78 -16.08 5.24
CA LEU A 179 6.64 -16.49 4.13
C LEU A 179 5.79 -17.12 3.03
N ALA A 180 5.98 -16.65 1.80
CA ALA A 180 5.32 -17.15 0.61
C ALA A 180 6.35 -17.77 -0.33
N ARG A 181 6.39 -19.10 -0.41
CA ARG A 181 7.34 -19.76 -1.28
C ARG A 181 6.93 -19.71 -2.74
N PHE A 182 7.87 -19.37 -3.61
CA PHE A 182 7.83 -19.63 -5.04
C PHE A 182 8.60 -20.93 -5.30
N SER A 183 7.85 -22.01 -5.55
CA SER A 183 8.41 -23.38 -5.63
C SER A 183 9.26 -23.60 -6.88
N SER A 184 9.07 -22.77 -7.88
CA SER A 184 9.81 -22.82 -9.15
C SER A 184 9.84 -21.43 -9.79
N ALA A 185 10.70 -21.22 -10.77
CA ALA A 185 10.73 -20.01 -11.58
C ALA A 185 9.36 -19.72 -12.22
N GLN A 186 8.57 -20.73 -12.57
CA GLN A 186 7.26 -20.57 -13.20
C GLN A 186 6.23 -19.92 -12.25
N ASP A 187 6.42 -20.06 -10.94
CA ASP A 187 5.53 -19.47 -9.93
C ASP A 187 5.86 -17.99 -9.68
N PHE A 188 7.02 -17.52 -10.12
CA PHE A 188 7.42 -16.12 -9.94
C PHE A 188 6.76 -15.23 -10.98
N PRO A 189 6.17 -14.07 -10.58
CA PRO A 189 5.45 -13.18 -11.48
C PRO A 189 6.34 -12.55 -12.55
N THR A 190 5.74 -12.22 -13.69
CA THR A 190 6.37 -11.50 -14.80
C THR A 190 6.12 -9.99 -14.77
N ASN A 191 5.40 -9.49 -13.78
CA ASN A 191 5.16 -8.06 -13.55
C ASN A 191 5.20 -7.77 -12.05
N ALA A 192 5.90 -6.71 -11.68
CA ALA A 192 6.11 -6.31 -10.28
C ALA A 192 4.81 -5.97 -9.53
N VAL A 193 3.73 -5.61 -10.22
CA VAL A 193 2.43 -5.33 -9.61
C VAL A 193 1.93 -6.50 -8.74
N TYR A 194 2.26 -7.73 -9.11
CA TYR A 194 1.87 -8.92 -8.37
C TYR A 194 2.76 -9.21 -7.16
N LEU A 195 3.80 -8.43 -6.95
CA LEU A 195 4.70 -8.47 -5.80
C LEU A 195 4.42 -7.37 -4.78
N SER A 196 3.50 -6.45 -5.07
CA SER A 196 3.22 -5.23 -4.29
C SER A 196 2.83 -5.48 -2.83
N GLY A 197 2.33 -6.67 -2.49
CA GLY A 197 2.01 -7.05 -1.11
C GLY A 197 3.18 -7.60 -0.30
N LEU A 198 4.37 -7.76 -0.91
CA LEU A 198 5.54 -8.30 -0.23
C LEU A 198 6.38 -7.20 0.39
N SER A 199 6.88 -7.46 1.60
CA SER A 199 7.87 -6.63 2.29
C SER A 199 9.28 -6.83 1.77
N GLY A 200 9.55 -8.01 1.21
CA GLY A 200 10.83 -8.35 0.62
C GLY A 200 10.78 -9.68 -0.12
N ILE A 201 11.81 -9.94 -0.90
CA ILE A 201 12.02 -11.20 -1.61
C ILE A 201 13.34 -11.79 -1.13
N ILE A 202 13.34 -13.06 -0.75
CA ILE A 202 14.51 -13.82 -0.33
C ILE A 202 14.89 -14.77 -1.47
N VAL A 203 16.15 -14.70 -1.91
CA VAL A 203 16.71 -15.59 -2.93
C VAL A 203 17.88 -16.35 -2.30
N ASP A 204 17.70 -17.63 -2.07
CA ASP A 204 18.72 -18.48 -1.47
C ASP A 204 18.61 -19.90 -2.02
N GLN A 205 19.75 -20.51 -2.36
CA GLN A 205 19.85 -21.84 -3.00
C GLN A 205 18.87 -22.02 -4.18
N PHE A 206 18.75 -20.99 -5.01
CA PHE A 206 17.87 -20.95 -6.18
C PHE A 206 18.69 -20.83 -7.47
N ASP A 207 18.24 -21.51 -8.52
CA ASP A 207 18.84 -21.36 -9.85
C ASP A 207 18.26 -20.10 -10.53
N SER A 208 18.91 -18.95 -10.34
CA SER A 208 18.45 -17.68 -10.90
C SER A 208 18.49 -17.64 -12.43
N ALA A 209 19.27 -18.52 -13.09
CA ALA A 209 19.27 -18.66 -14.54
C ALA A 209 17.95 -19.24 -15.11
N ALA A 210 17.12 -19.85 -14.26
CA ALA A 210 15.80 -20.34 -14.64
C ALA A 210 14.75 -19.24 -14.79
N LEU A 211 15.02 -18.02 -14.29
CA LEU A 211 14.12 -16.88 -14.45
C LEU A 211 14.14 -16.38 -15.90
N SER A 212 12.96 -16.16 -16.46
CA SER A 212 12.82 -15.49 -17.76
C SER A 212 13.20 -14.00 -17.66
N GLN A 213 13.53 -13.38 -18.79
CA GLN A 213 13.85 -11.96 -18.84
C GLN A 213 12.73 -11.08 -18.24
N ALA A 214 11.45 -11.41 -18.47
CA ALA A 214 10.32 -10.70 -17.90
C ALA A 214 10.26 -10.83 -16.36
N GLN A 215 10.64 -11.99 -15.81
CA GLN A 215 10.68 -12.19 -14.36
C GLN A 215 11.87 -11.46 -13.72
N VAL A 216 13.01 -11.45 -14.38
CA VAL A 216 14.17 -10.65 -13.93
C VAL A 216 13.81 -9.17 -13.95
N GLN A 217 13.12 -8.69 -15.01
CA GLN A 217 12.65 -7.30 -15.06
C GLN A 217 11.64 -7.00 -13.94
N ALA A 218 10.69 -7.90 -13.67
CA ALA A 218 9.75 -7.75 -12.56
C ALA A 218 10.46 -7.67 -11.19
N LEU A 219 11.54 -8.42 -11.00
CA LEU A 219 12.37 -8.33 -9.79
C LEU A 219 13.10 -6.97 -9.70
N LYS A 220 13.70 -6.51 -10.81
CA LYS A 220 14.34 -5.18 -10.89
C LYS A 220 13.34 -4.07 -10.58
N ASP A 221 12.17 -4.09 -11.21
CA ASP A 221 11.11 -3.11 -11.00
C ASP A 221 10.65 -3.11 -9.54
N TYR A 222 10.45 -4.29 -8.97
CA TYR A 222 10.04 -4.43 -7.57
C TYR A 222 11.06 -3.76 -6.63
N VAL A 223 12.34 -4.05 -6.80
CA VAL A 223 13.39 -3.42 -5.99
C VAL A 223 13.47 -1.94 -6.31
N GLY A 224 13.50 -1.56 -7.60
CA GLY A 224 13.58 -0.17 -8.06
C GLY A 224 12.43 0.71 -7.58
N LEU A 225 11.26 0.13 -7.30
CA LEU A 225 10.09 0.80 -6.73
C LEU A 225 10.09 0.84 -5.19
N GLY A 226 11.15 0.41 -4.53
CA GLY A 226 11.30 0.47 -3.08
C GLY A 226 11.17 -0.86 -2.36
N GLY A 227 11.02 -1.97 -3.08
CA GLY A 227 11.05 -3.32 -2.52
C GLY A 227 12.43 -3.70 -1.98
N THR A 228 12.50 -4.74 -1.17
CA THR A 228 13.76 -5.24 -0.64
C THR A 228 14.06 -6.63 -1.17
N LEU A 229 15.30 -6.82 -1.61
CA LEU A 229 15.85 -8.13 -1.98
C LEU A 229 16.82 -8.57 -0.88
N ILE A 230 16.65 -9.79 -0.37
CA ILE A 230 17.62 -10.49 0.45
C ILE A 230 18.18 -11.62 -0.39
N GLU A 231 19.47 -11.62 -0.59
CA GLU A 231 20.13 -12.68 -1.34
C GLU A 231 21.27 -13.31 -0.55
N ALA A 232 21.43 -14.61 -0.70
CA ALA A 232 22.44 -15.36 0.00
C ALA A 232 23.46 -15.98 -0.96
N GLY A 233 24.73 -15.72 -0.70
CA GLY A 233 25.84 -16.20 -1.47
C GLY A 233 26.27 -17.61 -1.04
N GLY A 234 27.13 -17.65 -0.05
CA GLY A 234 27.71 -18.89 0.44
C GLY A 234 28.39 -19.73 -0.64
N PRO A 235 28.47 -21.07 -0.48
CA PRO A 235 29.07 -21.95 -1.48
C PRO A 235 28.30 -22.00 -2.81
N SER A 236 27.00 -21.69 -2.78
CA SER A 236 26.09 -21.75 -3.93
C SER A 236 26.03 -20.48 -4.76
N TRP A 237 26.83 -19.46 -4.47
CA TRP A 237 26.75 -18.13 -5.09
C TRP A 237 26.70 -18.14 -6.61
N ARG A 238 27.42 -19.06 -7.27
CA ARG A 238 27.42 -19.16 -8.74
C ARG A 238 26.03 -19.44 -9.31
N ARG A 239 25.26 -20.23 -8.58
CA ARG A 239 23.92 -20.63 -8.99
C ARG A 239 22.89 -19.56 -8.63
N THR A 240 23.07 -18.91 -7.48
CA THR A 240 22.09 -17.98 -6.92
C THR A 240 22.30 -16.56 -7.42
N LEU A 241 23.56 -16.06 -7.46
CA LEU A 241 23.84 -14.65 -7.72
C LEU A 241 24.30 -14.34 -9.15
N LEU A 242 25.00 -15.26 -9.81
CA LEU A 242 25.71 -14.95 -11.06
C LEU A 242 24.78 -14.54 -12.22
N SER A 243 23.54 -15.01 -12.23
CA SER A 243 22.55 -14.71 -13.28
C SER A 243 21.60 -13.56 -12.90
N LEU A 244 21.72 -13.03 -11.69
CA LEU A 244 21.00 -11.81 -11.32
C LEU A 244 21.65 -10.57 -11.97
N PRO A 245 20.91 -9.51 -12.23
CA PRO A 245 21.45 -8.25 -12.70
C PRO A 245 22.52 -7.69 -11.76
N ALA A 246 23.60 -7.16 -12.32
CA ALA A 246 24.73 -6.65 -11.53
C ALA A 246 24.33 -5.53 -10.56
N GLU A 247 23.30 -4.75 -10.91
CA GLU A 247 22.75 -3.67 -10.09
C GLU A 247 22.06 -4.18 -8.83
N LEU A 248 21.63 -5.45 -8.84
CA LEU A 248 21.00 -6.12 -7.69
C LEU A 248 21.97 -6.95 -6.87
N VAL A 249 23.26 -7.05 -7.25
CA VAL A 249 24.29 -7.83 -6.54
C VAL A 249 25.37 -6.89 -6.03
N PRO A 250 25.29 -6.43 -4.77
CA PRO A 250 26.20 -5.43 -4.19
C PRO A 250 27.66 -5.89 -4.12
N MET A 251 27.93 -7.18 -3.93
CA MET A 251 29.24 -7.78 -4.01
C MET A 251 29.28 -8.74 -5.20
N HIS A 252 30.30 -8.63 -6.03
CA HIS A 252 30.53 -9.56 -7.14
C HIS A 252 31.46 -10.70 -6.71
N PRO A 253 30.95 -11.88 -6.34
CA PRO A 253 31.75 -12.97 -5.83
C PRO A 253 32.63 -13.56 -6.93
N THR A 254 33.86 -13.90 -6.58
CA THR A 254 34.81 -14.59 -7.47
C THR A 254 35.27 -15.91 -6.90
N SER A 255 35.24 -16.06 -5.59
CA SER A 255 35.74 -17.24 -4.85
C SER A 255 34.89 -17.49 -3.59
N THR A 256 35.24 -18.53 -2.86
CA THR A 256 34.73 -18.85 -1.53
C THR A 256 35.87 -18.77 -0.52
N ALA A 257 35.58 -18.30 0.67
CA ALA A 257 36.50 -18.23 1.82
C ALA A 257 35.82 -18.82 3.06
N THR A 258 36.57 -18.99 4.13
CA THR A 258 36.02 -19.33 5.46
C THR A 258 36.11 -18.11 6.34
N ALA A 259 35.01 -17.67 6.96
CA ALA A 259 34.97 -16.51 7.82
C ALA A 259 34.36 -16.84 9.19
N SER A 260 34.85 -16.14 10.24
CA SER A 260 34.29 -16.21 11.59
C SER A 260 32.93 -15.50 11.65
N LEU A 261 31.99 -16.10 12.36
CA LEU A 261 30.66 -15.55 12.62
C LEU A 261 30.57 -14.77 13.95
N SER A 262 31.70 -14.51 14.61
CA SER A 262 31.75 -13.82 15.88
C SER A 262 31.08 -12.43 15.85
N ALA A 263 31.27 -11.67 14.77
CA ALA A 263 30.64 -10.35 14.60
C ALA A 263 29.11 -10.43 14.53
N LEU A 264 28.54 -11.49 13.93
CA LEU A 264 27.08 -11.70 13.91
C LEU A 264 26.53 -12.00 15.31
N ALA A 265 27.25 -12.82 16.10
CA ALA A 265 26.86 -13.12 17.47
C ALA A 265 26.98 -11.89 18.39
N GLU A 266 28.01 -11.07 18.19
CA GLU A 266 28.24 -9.86 18.97
C GLU A 266 27.10 -8.85 18.85
N LEU A 267 26.49 -8.70 17.67
CA LEU A 267 25.28 -7.87 17.51
C LEU A 267 24.16 -8.33 18.45
N ALA A 268 24.00 -9.63 18.66
CA ALA A 268 23.01 -10.20 19.56
C ALA A 268 23.48 -10.23 21.03
N GLY A 269 24.65 -9.65 21.35
CA GLY A 269 25.25 -9.71 22.70
C GLY A 269 25.74 -11.10 23.09
N ARG A 270 26.13 -11.94 22.12
CA ARG A 270 26.59 -13.33 22.26
C ARG A 270 28.02 -13.51 21.75
N THR A 271 28.57 -14.64 22.01
CA THR A 271 29.89 -15.06 21.50
C THR A 271 29.75 -16.40 20.78
N THR A 272 30.49 -16.59 19.71
CA THR A 272 30.60 -17.88 19.00
C THR A 272 31.96 -18.03 18.36
N ASP A 273 32.45 -19.26 18.32
CA ASP A 273 33.63 -19.63 17.55
C ASP A 273 33.27 -20.26 16.19
N ALA A 274 32.00 -20.26 15.84
CA ALA A 274 31.52 -20.83 14.58
C ALA A 274 32.10 -20.09 13.37
N THR A 275 32.36 -20.84 12.33
CA THR A 275 32.80 -20.32 11.02
C THR A 275 31.88 -20.80 9.93
N ALA A 276 31.72 -20.05 8.86
CA ALA A 276 30.96 -20.43 7.67
C ALA A 276 31.78 -20.30 6.40
N GLN A 277 31.37 -21.07 5.37
CA GLN A 277 31.83 -20.82 4.02
C GLN A 277 31.11 -19.58 3.46
N VAL A 278 31.86 -18.59 3.02
CA VAL A 278 31.32 -17.33 2.52
C VAL A 278 31.72 -17.11 1.08
N ALA A 279 30.86 -16.46 0.31
CA ALA A 279 31.22 -15.89 -0.97
C ALA A 279 32.19 -14.74 -0.73
N SER A 280 33.21 -14.64 -1.57
CA SER A 280 34.24 -13.59 -1.46
C SER A 280 34.49 -12.96 -2.83
N GLY A 281 34.52 -11.64 -2.87
CA GLY A 281 34.66 -10.88 -4.10
C GLY A 281 34.81 -9.38 -3.86
N GLN A 282 34.63 -8.61 -4.92
CA GLN A 282 34.72 -7.17 -4.84
C GLN A 282 33.34 -6.55 -4.53
N VAL A 283 33.28 -5.71 -3.50
CA VAL A 283 32.09 -4.89 -3.21
C VAL A 283 32.05 -3.75 -4.23
N GLY A 284 31.07 -3.76 -5.11
CA GLY A 284 30.94 -2.80 -6.21
C GLY A 284 30.00 -1.64 -5.90
N GLY A 285 28.73 -1.93 -5.67
CA GLY A 285 27.69 -0.94 -5.44
C GLY A 285 27.14 -0.89 -4.02
N GLY A 286 27.79 -1.57 -3.07
CA GLY A 286 27.27 -1.74 -1.72
C GLY A 286 28.20 -1.20 -0.63
N LYS A 287 27.66 -1.16 0.59
CA LYS A 287 28.36 -0.86 1.85
C LYS A 287 28.46 -2.14 2.67
N VAL A 288 29.64 -2.46 3.20
CA VAL A 288 29.81 -3.55 4.14
C VAL A 288 29.14 -3.18 5.46
N ALA A 289 28.04 -3.82 5.77
CA ALA A 289 27.25 -3.57 6.98
C ALA A 289 27.70 -4.39 8.17
N LEU A 290 28.30 -5.56 7.90
CA LEU A 290 28.91 -6.43 8.91
C LEU A 290 30.09 -7.15 8.27
N ALA A 291 31.24 -7.14 8.95
CA ALA A 291 32.45 -7.86 8.55
C ALA A 291 32.96 -8.75 9.68
N ALA A 292 33.62 -9.85 9.32
CA ALA A 292 34.41 -10.65 10.26
C ALA A 292 35.66 -9.86 10.74
N ALA A 293 36.31 -10.33 11.79
CA ALA A 293 37.47 -9.66 12.37
C ALA A 293 38.69 -9.50 11.42
N ASP A 294 38.74 -10.31 10.38
CA ASP A 294 39.78 -10.25 9.32
C ASP A 294 39.38 -9.31 8.16
N GLY A 295 38.22 -8.63 8.29
CA GLY A 295 37.68 -7.72 7.27
C GLY A 295 36.84 -8.41 6.18
N THR A 296 36.67 -9.73 6.23
CA THR A 296 35.82 -10.46 5.26
C THR A 296 34.36 -10.00 5.40
N PRO A 297 33.70 -9.50 4.33
CA PRO A 297 32.31 -9.07 4.39
C PRO A 297 31.36 -10.24 4.74
N LEU A 298 30.49 -10.06 5.71
CA LEU A 298 29.45 -11.01 6.09
C LEU A 298 28.07 -10.58 5.61
N VAL A 299 27.77 -9.27 5.73
CA VAL A 299 26.52 -8.68 5.27
C VAL A 299 26.84 -7.40 4.50
N ILE A 300 26.31 -7.29 3.31
CA ILE A 300 26.51 -6.13 2.44
C ILE A 300 25.13 -5.53 2.13
N GLU A 301 25.00 -4.22 2.26
CA GLU A 301 23.80 -3.47 1.86
C GLU A 301 24.07 -2.71 0.57
N GLY A 302 23.20 -2.86 -0.40
CA GLY A 302 23.16 -2.09 -1.63
C GLY A 302 21.82 -1.39 -1.81
N THR A 303 21.75 -0.48 -2.77
CA THR A 303 20.52 0.20 -3.16
C THR A 303 20.34 0.16 -4.67
N TYR A 304 19.10 0.04 -5.12
CA TYR A 304 18.72 0.18 -6.52
C TYR A 304 17.46 1.04 -6.58
N GLY A 305 17.61 2.29 -7.03
CA GLY A 305 16.59 3.30 -6.82
C GLY A 305 16.30 3.49 -5.32
N PRO A 306 15.03 3.64 -4.91
CA PRO A 306 14.65 3.68 -3.49
C PRO A 306 14.67 2.32 -2.78
N GLY A 307 14.84 1.22 -3.52
CA GLY A 307 14.87 -0.13 -2.97
C GLY A 307 16.22 -0.54 -2.41
N ARG A 308 16.20 -1.66 -1.70
CA ARG A 308 17.36 -2.17 -0.98
C ARG A 308 17.71 -3.57 -1.38
N VAL A 309 19.00 -3.86 -1.33
CA VAL A 309 19.52 -5.23 -1.44
C VAL A 309 20.34 -5.53 -0.19
N VAL A 310 20.02 -6.64 0.46
CA VAL A 310 20.77 -7.18 1.59
C VAL A 310 21.42 -8.49 1.13
N GLU A 311 22.71 -8.46 0.87
CA GLU A 311 23.47 -9.62 0.48
C GLU A 311 24.14 -10.26 1.69
N LEU A 312 23.84 -11.54 1.94
CA LEU A 312 24.52 -12.38 2.91
C LEU A 312 25.64 -13.14 2.16
N SER A 313 26.89 -12.92 2.55
CA SER A 313 28.00 -13.64 1.92
C SER A 313 28.01 -15.15 2.27
N PHE A 314 27.27 -15.57 3.28
CA PHE A 314 27.08 -16.95 3.71
C PHE A 314 25.69 -17.47 3.29
N ASP A 315 25.50 -18.78 3.40
CA ASP A 315 24.23 -19.46 3.16
C ASP A 315 23.59 -19.83 4.51
N PRO A 316 22.48 -19.16 4.90
CA PRO A 316 21.82 -19.44 6.18
C PRO A 316 21.13 -20.81 6.25
N PHE A 317 21.04 -21.55 5.15
CA PHE A 317 20.52 -22.92 5.11
C PHE A 317 21.60 -23.99 5.20
N ALA A 318 22.89 -23.60 5.14
CA ALA A 318 24.02 -24.50 5.26
C ALA A 318 24.60 -24.56 6.68
N GLU A 319 25.54 -25.44 6.91
CA GLU A 319 26.29 -25.45 8.18
C GLU A 319 27.16 -24.19 8.35
N PRO A 320 27.23 -23.62 9.57
CA PRO A 320 26.76 -24.16 10.86
C PRO A 320 25.30 -23.77 11.22
N PHE A 321 24.62 -23.02 10.39
CA PHE A 321 23.27 -22.51 10.69
C PHE A 321 22.21 -23.63 10.75
N ASP A 322 22.36 -24.67 9.91
CA ASP A 322 21.39 -25.76 9.87
C ASP A 322 21.38 -26.59 11.16
N SER A 323 22.52 -26.72 11.83
CA SER A 323 22.64 -27.41 13.12
C SER A 323 22.48 -26.50 14.34
N GLN A 324 22.66 -25.19 14.20
CA GLN A 324 22.63 -24.22 15.29
C GLN A 324 21.47 -23.21 15.13
N VAL A 325 20.30 -23.55 15.67
CA VAL A 325 19.07 -22.75 15.56
C VAL A 325 19.27 -21.29 16.05
N GLU A 326 20.07 -21.08 17.10
CA GLU A 326 20.35 -19.75 17.64
C GLU A 326 21.12 -18.89 16.61
N LEU A 327 22.11 -19.47 15.96
CA LEU A 327 22.92 -18.79 14.95
C LEU A 327 22.10 -18.50 13.69
N ALA A 328 21.26 -19.44 13.27
CA ALA A 328 20.31 -19.21 12.18
C ALA A 328 19.33 -18.08 12.52
N GLY A 329 18.84 -18.02 13.75
CA GLY A 329 17.98 -16.94 14.24
C GLY A 329 18.64 -15.57 14.18
N MET A 330 19.93 -15.48 14.55
CA MET A 330 20.73 -14.24 14.43
C MET A 330 20.88 -13.81 12.98
N ALA A 331 21.20 -14.75 12.07
CA ALA A 331 21.36 -14.47 10.65
C ALA A 331 20.06 -13.96 10.01
N TRP A 332 18.96 -14.68 10.18
CA TRP A 332 17.68 -14.29 9.62
C TRP A 332 17.11 -13.02 10.27
N SER A 333 17.29 -12.85 11.59
CA SER A 333 16.89 -11.60 12.26
C SER A 333 17.63 -10.41 11.68
N ASN A 334 18.94 -10.51 11.48
CA ASN A 334 19.73 -9.44 10.89
C ASN A 334 19.27 -9.12 9.45
N ALA A 335 19.11 -10.14 8.61
CA ALA A 335 18.69 -9.98 7.22
C ALA A 335 17.28 -9.33 7.11
N ILE A 336 16.31 -9.89 7.85
CA ILE A 336 14.92 -9.42 7.80
C ILE A 336 14.75 -8.05 8.48
N SER A 337 15.43 -7.80 9.61
CA SER A 337 15.39 -6.48 10.24
C SER A 337 15.95 -5.40 9.32
N ARG A 338 17.04 -5.67 8.61
CA ARG A 338 17.59 -4.76 7.59
C ARG A 338 16.64 -4.55 6.43
N ALA A 339 15.98 -5.60 5.98
CA ALA A 339 14.95 -5.54 4.95
C ALA A 339 13.76 -4.66 5.38
N LEU A 340 13.33 -4.78 6.63
CA LEU A 340 12.21 -4.04 7.21
C LEU A 340 12.61 -2.64 7.73
N SER A 341 13.88 -2.33 7.82
CA SER A 341 14.38 -1.11 8.46
C SER A 341 13.98 0.20 7.77
N GLY A 342 13.44 0.13 6.56
CA GLY A 342 12.78 1.26 5.89
C GLY A 342 11.34 1.50 6.36
N VAL A 343 10.74 0.57 7.09
CA VAL A 343 9.30 0.52 7.41
C VAL A 343 8.99 0.87 8.85
N GLN A 344 9.93 0.64 9.77
CA GLN A 344 9.65 0.76 11.20
C GLN A 344 10.03 2.14 11.78
N GLY A 345 9.39 3.17 11.30
CA GLY A 345 9.40 4.50 11.93
C GLY A 345 8.18 4.80 12.79
N GLY A 346 7.39 3.81 13.18
CA GLY A 346 6.17 4.01 13.96
C GLY A 346 5.96 2.89 14.97
N SER A 347 5.64 3.28 16.18
CA SER A 347 5.26 2.50 17.36
C SER A 347 4.99 1.01 17.12
N ARG A 348 5.78 0.15 17.76
CA ARG A 348 5.43 -1.25 17.97
C ARG A 348 4.02 -1.34 18.54
N SER A 349 3.05 -1.76 17.76
CA SER A 349 1.81 -2.29 18.32
C SER A 349 2.10 -3.72 18.79
N VAL A 350 2.33 -3.87 20.10
CA VAL A 350 2.28 -5.18 20.74
C VAL A 350 0.86 -5.71 20.59
N PRO A 351 0.63 -6.95 20.16
CA PRO A 351 -0.69 -7.54 20.23
C PRO A 351 -1.07 -7.63 21.70
N SER A 352 -1.96 -6.77 22.16
CA SER A 352 -2.56 -6.84 23.48
C SER A 352 -3.52 -8.03 23.49
N ASN A 353 -3.09 -9.14 24.07
CA ASN A 353 -4.00 -10.18 24.48
C ASN A 353 -4.94 -9.61 25.54
N GLY A 354 -6.15 -9.31 25.14
CA GLY A 354 -7.32 -9.34 26.00
C GLY A 354 -7.62 -8.10 26.83
N PHE A 355 -8.83 -7.64 26.65
CA PHE A 355 -9.65 -6.71 27.46
C PHE A 355 -9.39 -5.21 27.32
N GLY A 356 -10.30 -4.65 26.58
CA GLY A 356 -10.91 -3.37 26.51
C GLY A 356 -10.40 -2.21 27.36
N THR A 357 -9.93 -1.22 26.66
CA THR A 357 -10.36 0.18 26.81
C THR A 357 -9.86 0.93 25.58
N SER A 358 -10.79 1.51 24.85
CA SER A 358 -10.53 2.42 23.75
C SER A 358 -9.79 3.64 24.27
N ILE A 359 -8.49 3.70 24.05
CA ILE A 359 -7.75 4.95 24.11
C ILE A 359 -7.65 5.44 22.67
N ASN A 360 -8.31 6.57 22.40
CA ASN A 360 -8.09 7.39 21.23
C ASN A 360 -6.62 7.81 21.19
N SER A 361 -5.76 6.99 20.68
CA SER A 361 -4.44 7.38 20.24
C SER A 361 -4.52 7.58 18.74
N SER A 362 -4.56 8.83 18.32
CA SER A 362 -4.23 9.28 16.98
C SER A 362 -2.73 9.03 16.72
N SER A 363 -2.29 7.79 16.79
CA SER A 363 -0.97 7.35 16.34
C SER A 363 -1.14 6.78 14.95
N ALA A 364 -0.96 7.63 13.95
CA ALA A 364 -0.69 7.24 12.58
C ALA A 364 0.69 6.53 12.52
N GLY A 365 0.74 5.30 12.98
CA GLY A 365 1.90 4.43 12.95
C GLY A 365 1.50 3.13 12.27
N LEU A 366 1.27 3.17 10.97
CA LEU A 366 1.00 1.97 10.19
C LEU A 366 2.30 1.55 9.51
N SER A 367 2.78 0.39 9.92
CA SER A 367 3.89 -0.31 9.27
C SER A 367 3.45 -0.73 7.88
N ALA A 368 3.79 0.10 6.89
CA ALA A 368 3.75 -0.35 5.51
C ALA A 368 4.97 -1.22 5.23
N ALA A 369 4.78 -2.33 4.58
CA ALA A 369 5.89 -3.08 4.02
C ALA A 369 6.63 -2.21 2.99
N PRO A 370 7.98 -2.24 2.91
CA PRO A 370 8.70 -1.61 1.82
C PRO A 370 8.14 -2.13 0.50
N GLY A 371 7.80 -1.22 -0.41
CA GLY A 371 7.18 -1.60 -1.68
C GLY A 371 5.65 -1.79 -1.64
N SER A 372 4.99 -1.92 -0.48
CA SER A 372 3.54 -1.93 -0.43
C SER A 372 2.97 -0.56 -0.08
N TRP A 373 2.21 0.01 -0.97
CA TRP A 373 1.53 1.29 -0.80
C TRP A 373 0.29 1.22 0.10
N ALA A 374 -0.11 0.03 0.45
CA ALA A 374 -1.44 -0.24 0.95
C ALA A 374 -1.79 0.23 2.38
N PRO A 375 -0.89 0.34 3.34
CA PRO A 375 -1.31 0.48 4.74
C PRO A 375 -1.66 1.89 5.21
N GLY A 376 -1.25 2.92 4.48
CA GLY A 376 -1.53 4.31 4.85
C GLY A 376 -2.95 4.78 4.52
N PHE A 377 -3.68 4.03 3.69
CA PHE A 377 -4.92 4.54 3.11
C PHE A 377 -6.13 4.54 4.05
N THR A 378 -6.13 3.77 5.13
CA THR A 378 -7.22 3.85 6.12
C THR A 378 -7.20 5.15 6.89
N SER A 379 -6.01 5.71 7.17
CA SER A 379 -5.87 7.04 7.77
C SER A 379 -6.03 8.18 6.76
N SER A 380 -5.93 7.88 5.47
CA SER A 380 -6.05 8.82 4.35
C SER A 380 -7.40 8.77 3.65
N ALA A 381 -8.33 7.95 4.13
CA ALA A 381 -9.65 7.77 3.52
C ALA A 381 -10.41 9.09 3.36
N ASP A 382 -10.36 9.94 4.38
CA ASP A 382 -11.02 11.25 4.34
C ASP A 382 -10.35 12.19 3.33
N GLN A 383 -9.03 12.09 3.15
CA GLN A 383 -8.29 12.87 2.16
C GLN A 383 -8.66 12.44 0.74
N ILE A 384 -8.67 11.13 0.49
CA ILE A 384 -9.08 10.57 -0.82
C ILE A 384 -10.53 10.94 -1.12
N ALA A 385 -11.43 10.77 -0.15
CA ALA A 385 -12.83 11.15 -0.31
C ALA A 385 -12.99 12.64 -0.60
N THR A 386 -12.22 13.50 0.06
CA THR A 386 -12.20 14.94 -0.17
C THR A 386 -11.75 15.26 -1.59
N ILE A 387 -10.63 14.69 -2.05
CA ILE A 387 -10.12 14.92 -3.40
C ILE A 387 -11.12 14.45 -4.45
N LEU A 388 -11.67 13.25 -4.30
CA LEU A 388 -12.60 12.67 -5.27
C LEU A 388 -13.94 13.41 -5.32
N SER A 389 -14.36 14.05 -4.22
CA SER A 389 -15.62 14.81 -4.15
C SER A 389 -15.48 16.30 -4.51
N ASP A 390 -14.26 16.85 -4.47
CA ASP A 390 -13.99 18.28 -4.69
C ASP A 390 -13.89 18.61 -6.18
N GLN A 391 -14.98 18.38 -6.90
CA GLN A 391 -15.10 18.68 -8.32
C GLN A 391 -15.94 19.94 -8.56
N PRO A 392 -15.40 20.96 -9.25
CA PRO A 392 -16.14 22.17 -9.57
C PRO A 392 -17.43 21.91 -10.35
N SER A 393 -17.45 20.87 -11.22
CA SER A 393 -18.60 20.44 -12.01
C SER A 393 -19.73 19.82 -11.18
N LEU A 394 -19.42 19.29 -9.98
CA LEU A 394 -20.39 18.75 -9.02
C LEU A 394 -20.85 19.80 -8.00
N ALA A 395 -20.21 20.96 -7.96
CA ALA A 395 -20.59 22.02 -7.06
C ALA A 395 -22.06 22.38 -7.22
N PRO A 396 -22.82 22.54 -6.13
CA PRO A 396 -24.21 22.97 -6.23
C PRO A 396 -24.26 24.36 -6.86
N PRO A 397 -25.32 24.67 -7.66
CA PRO A 397 -25.48 26.00 -8.22
C PRO A 397 -25.36 27.05 -7.11
N PRO A 398 -24.78 28.25 -7.40
CA PRO A 398 -24.59 29.30 -6.38
C PRO A 398 -25.91 29.62 -5.68
N VAL A 399 -25.90 29.63 -4.36
CA VAL A 399 -27.12 29.90 -3.54
C VAL A 399 -27.76 31.21 -3.95
N GLY A 400 -26.97 32.21 -4.36
CA GLY A 400 -27.48 33.50 -4.86
C GLY A 400 -28.32 33.34 -6.13
N LEU A 401 -27.94 32.46 -7.05
CA LEU A 401 -28.67 32.18 -8.28
C LEU A 401 -30.02 31.51 -7.97
N LEU A 402 -29.99 30.46 -7.12
CA LEU A 402 -31.23 29.78 -6.69
C LEU A 402 -32.13 30.68 -5.89
N GLY A 403 -31.57 31.48 -4.99
CA GLY A 403 -32.32 32.52 -4.24
C GLY A 403 -32.92 33.58 -5.14
N GLY A 404 -32.16 34.05 -6.13
CA GLY A 404 -32.64 34.99 -7.15
C GLY A 404 -33.79 34.43 -7.97
N LEU A 405 -33.67 33.18 -8.41
CA LEU A 405 -34.71 32.47 -9.15
C LEU A 405 -35.99 32.30 -8.31
N LEU A 406 -35.85 31.95 -7.01
CA LEU A 406 -36.97 31.85 -6.08
C LEU A 406 -37.66 33.21 -5.90
N VAL A 407 -36.89 34.29 -5.67
CA VAL A 407 -37.45 35.66 -5.54
C VAL A 407 -38.16 36.07 -6.82
N ALA A 408 -37.57 35.82 -8.00
CA ALA A 408 -38.18 36.07 -9.28
C ALA A 408 -39.49 35.28 -9.46
N TYR A 409 -39.51 34.01 -9.05
CA TYR A 409 -40.74 33.22 -9.05
C TYR A 409 -41.83 33.81 -8.19
N VAL A 410 -41.53 34.19 -6.94
CA VAL A 410 -42.52 34.78 -6.02
C VAL A 410 -43.07 36.12 -6.56
N LEU A 411 -42.21 36.96 -7.13
CA LEU A 411 -42.63 38.24 -7.73
C LEU A 411 -43.48 38.01 -8.98
N LEU A 412 -43.08 37.13 -9.87
CA LEU A 412 -43.81 36.86 -11.10
C LEU A 412 -45.12 36.13 -10.86
N ALA A 413 -45.11 35.05 -10.06
CA ALA A 413 -46.32 34.28 -9.79
C ALA A 413 -47.34 35.04 -8.88
N GLY A 414 -46.83 35.84 -7.97
CA GLY A 414 -47.65 36.63 -7.03
C GLY A 414 -47.99 38.03 -7.54
N VAL A 415 -47.08 38.96 -7.26
CA VAL A 415 -47.36 40.38 -7.41
C VAL A 415 -47.57 40.79 -8.85
N LEU A 416 -46.66 40.47 -9.73
CA LEU A 416 -46.70 40.90 -11.14
C LEU A 416 -47.85 40.24 -11.90
N ASN A 417 -48.06 38.94 -11.69
CA ASN A 417 -49.17 38.22 -12.28
C ASN A 417 -50.54 38.81 -11.85
N TYR A 418 -50.71 39.11 -10.54
CA TYR A 418 -51.91 39.76 -10.04
C TYR A 418 -52.12 41.13 -10.67
N LEU A 419 -51.11 41.98 -10.72
CA LEU A 419 -51.21 43.34 -11.30
C LEU A 419 -51.53 43.27 -12.79
N PHE A 420 -50.90 42.37 -13.53
CA PHE A 420 -51.14 42.16 -14.97
C PHE A 420 -52.56 41.69 -15.24
N LEU A 421 -53.03 40.66 -14.53
CA LEU A 421 -54.39 40.13 -14.72
C LEU A 421 -55.46 41.12 -14.22
N LYS A 422 -55.13 41.96 -13.24
CA LYS A 422 -55.98 43.07 -12.78
C LYS A 422 -56.11 44.11 -13.87
N ALA A 423 -55.04 44.54 -14.50
CA ALA A 423 -55.06 45.53 -15.59
C ALA A 423 -55.74 44.96 -16.84
N ALA A 424 -55.64 43.68 -17.13
CA ALA A 424 -56.30 42.99 -18.23
C ALA A 424 -57.81 42.70 -17.96
N GLY A 425 -58.33 42.98 -16.76
CA GLY A 425 -59.70 42.62 -16.39
C GLY A 425 -60.00 41.13 -16.23
N ARG A 426 -59.03 40.29 -16.25
CA ARG A 426 -59.16 38.81 -16.31
C ARG A 426 -58.62 38.09 -15.07
N ARG A 427 -58.91 38.60 -13.88
CA ARG A 427 -58.46 38.07 -12.59
C ARG A 427 -58.78 36.56 -12.40
N HIS A 428 -59.86 36.08 -12.97
CA HIS A 428 -60.28 34.67 -12.91
C HIS A 428 -59.28 33.73 -13.58
N LEU A 429 -58.38 34.20 -14.43
CA LEU A 429 -57.31 33.36 -15.03
C LEU A 429 -56.10 33.09 -14.13
N MET A 430 -56.11 33.66 -12.92
CA MET A 430 -55.02 33.48 -11.97
C MET A 430 -54.80 32.00 -11.58
N TRP A 431 -55.87 31.22 -11.55
CA TRP A 431 -55.81 29.78 -11.23
C TRP A 431 -55.12 28.97 -12.33
N ILE A 432 -55.01 29.47 -13.56
CA ILE A 432 -54.28 28.86 -14.67
C ILE A 432 -52.85 29.42 -14.77
N SER A 433 -52.72 30.77 -14.61
CA SER A 433 -51.42 31.41 -14.83
C SER A 433 -50.39 31.07 -13.73
N VAL A 434 -50.81 30.89 -12.47
CA VAL A 434 -49.91 30.53 -11.39
C VAL A 434 -49.30 29.15 -11.58
N PRO A 435 -50.07 28.08 -11.85
CA PRO A 435 -49.51 26.77 -12.20
C PRO A 435 -48.61 26.79 -13.46
N LEU A 436 -48.96 27.58 -14.48
CA LEU A 436 -48.15 27.72 -15.67
C LEU A 436 -46.78 28.34 -15.38
N ILE A 437 -46.75 29.42 -14.60
CA ILE A 437 -45.52 30.06 -14.15
C ILE A 437 -44.71 29.06 -13.30
N ALA A 438 -45.34 28.28 -12.40
CA ALA A 438 -44.69 27.31 -11.59
C ALA A 438 -43.98 26.21 -12.46
N VAL A 439 -44.66 25.73 -13.50
CA VAL A 439 -44.09 24.78 -14.45
C VAL A 439 -42.89 25.37 -15.17
N VAL A 440 -42.99 26.62 -15.69
CA VAL A 440 -41.87 27.30 -16.35
C VAL A 440 -40.65 27.43 -15.42
N PHE A 441 -40.88 27.87 -14.17
CA PHE A 441 -39.81 28.00 -13.21
C PHE A 441 -39.24 26.66 -12.77
N THR A 442 -40.04 25.60 -12.67
CA THR A 442 -39.57 24.23 -12.40
C THR A 442 -38.66 23.78 -13.53
N VAL A 443 -39.04 23.97 -14.78
CA VAL A 443 -38.21 23.62 -15.94
C VAL A 443 -36.92 24.45 -15.96
N ALA A 444 -37.00 25.76 -15.64
CA ALA A 444 -35.82 26.62 -15.54
C ALA A 444 -34.89 26.20 -14.41
N ALA A 445 -35.43 25.91 -13.24
CA ALA A 445 -34.64 25.42 -12.08
C ALA A 445 -33.98 24.06 -12.38
N TYR A 446 -34.72 23.16 -13.05
CA TYR A 446 -34.20 21.88 -13.51
C TYR A 446 -33.08 22.12 -14.54
N GLY A 447 -33.27 23.00 -15.52
CA GLY A 447 -32.26 23.33 -16.53
C GLY A 447 -30.99 23.93 -15.91
N VAL A 448 -31.10 24.78 -14.91
CA VAL A 448 -29.96 25.32 -14.15
C VAL A 448 -29.27 24.23 -13.33
N GLY A 449 -30.01 23.32 -12.69
CA GLY A 449 -29.45 22.29 -11.84
C GLY A 449 -28.78 21.16 -12.63
N PHE A 450 -29.34 20.78 -13.78
CA PHE A 450 -28.81 19.68 -14.59
C PHE A 450 -28.00 20.15 -15.82
N GLY A 451 -28.29 21.34 -16.35
CA GLY A 451 -27.58 21.84 -17.51
C GLY A 451 -26.10 22.14 -17.29
N SER A 452 -25.71 22.41 -16.04
CA SER A 452 -24.30 22.60 -15.66
C SER A 452 -23.52 21.30 -15.57
N ARG A 453 -24.18 20.16 -15.42
CA ARG A 453 -23.53 18.84 -15.20
C ARG A 453 -23.30 18.03 -16.49
N GLY A 454 -23.90 18.43 -17.59
CA GLY A 454 -23.78 17.71 -18.87
C GLY A 454 -24.58 16.40 -18.93
N SER A 455 -24.43 15.67 -20.03
CA SER A 455 -25.07 14.37 -20.29
C SER A 455 -24.07 13.21 -20.23
N ASP A 456 -22.80 13.52 -20.08
CA ASP A 456 -21.70 12.57 -20.15
C ASP A 456 -21.29 12.05 -18.77
N PHE A 457 -20.58 10.94 -18.74
CA PHE A 457 -19.97 10.44 -17.52
C PHE A 457 -18.92 11.44 -17.01
N LEU A 458 -19.01 11.78 -15.75
CA LEU A 458 -17.95 12.51 -15.08
C LEU A 458 -17.08 11.48 -14.32
N VAL A 459 -15.79 11.55 -14.57
CA VAL A 459 -14.79 10.74 -13.84
C VAL A 459 -13.80 11.68 -13.20
N THR A 460 -13.58 11.46 -11.93
CA THR A 460 -12.50 12.09 -11.18
C THR A 460 -11.44 11.04 -10.94
N GLU A 461 -10.22 11.34 -11.29
CA GLU A 461 -9.09 10.43 -11.11
C GLU A 461 -7.96 11.15 -10.40
N VAL A 462 -7.39 10.48 -9.40
CA VAL A 462 -6.23 10.91 -8.66
C VAL A 462 -5.22 9.79 -8.68
N GLN A 463 -4.04 10.08 -9.21
CA GLN A 463 -2.93 9.14 -9.24
C GLN A 463 -1.83 9.58 -8.29
N VAL A 464 -1.23 8.60 -7.60
CA VAL A 464 0.05 8.75 -6.93
C VAL A 464 1.04 7.84 -7.66
N GLN A 465 2.07 8.45 -8.24
CA GLN A 465 3.06 7.76 -9.04
C GLN A 465 4.39 7.70 -8.32
N ARG A 466 4.97 6.51 -8.29
CA ARG A 466 6.35 6.26 -7.90
C ARG A 466 7.12 5.81 -9.13
N MET A 467 8.31 6.33 -9.28
CA MET A 467 9.13 6.02 -10.43
C MET A 467 10.40 5.27 -9.98
N ALA A 468 10.82 4.32 -10.80
CA ALA A 468 12.01 3.52 -10.57
C ALA A 468 13.06 3.82 -11.64
N PRO A 469 14.31 3.43 -11.42
CA PRO A 469 15.32 3.37 -12.47
C PRO A 469 14.80 2.62 -13.70
N GLU A 470 15.32 2.94 -14.87
CA GLU A 470 14.92 2.33 -16.14
C GLU A 470 13.45 2.57 -16.54
N GLY A 471 12.77 3.52 -15.88
CA GLY A 471 11.46 4.00 -16.32
C GLY A 471 10.25 3.17 -15.91
N ALA A 472 10.40 2.27 -14.97
CA ALA A 472 9.25 1.64 -14.33
C ALA A 472 8.48 2.69 -13.51
N VAL A 473 7.16 2.71 -13.68
CA VAL A 473 6.24 3.58 -12.95
C VAL A 473 5.17 2.74 -12.28
N GLU A 474 5.12 2.80 -10.97
CA GLU A 474 4.01 2.30 -10.18
C GLU A 474 2.98 3.42 -10.02
N SER A 475 1.76 3.18 -10.46
CA SER A 475 0.66 4.13 -10.35
C SER A 475 -0.43 3.56 -9.48
N TYR A 476 -0.65 4.21 -8.35
CA TYR A 476 -1.79 3.96 -7.49
C TYR A 476 -2.87 4.97 -7.82
N THR A 477 -4.01 4.49 -8.32
CA THR A 477 -5.07 5.37 -8.83
C THR A 477 -6.35 5.18 -8.04
N PHE A 478 -6.94 6.30 -7.64
CA PHE A 478 -8.28 6.37 -7.09
C PHE A 478 -9.18 7.07 -8.09
N GLU A 479 -10.24 6.41 -8.45
CA GLU A 479 -11.21 6.87 -9.44
C GLU A 479 -12.58 6.97 -8.81
N ALA A 480 -13.34 8.01 -9.17
CA ALA A 480 -14.74 8.12 -8.83
C ALA A 480 -15.55 8.37 -10.09
N VAL A 481 -16.47 7.48 -10.37
CA VAL A 481 -17.35 7.56 -11.54
C VAL A 481 -18.72 8.08 -11.11
N TYR A 482 -19.22 9.10 -11.82
CA TYR A 482 -20.51 9.73 -11.59
C TYR A 482 -21.37 9.58 -12.86
N PRO A 483 -22.29 8.61 -12.90
CA PRO A 483 -23.11 8.39 -14.08
C PRO A 483 -24.19 9.46 -14.22
N PRO A 484 -24.46 9.95 -15.44
CA PRO A 484 -25.52 10.91 -15.69
C PRO A 484 -26.92 10.28 -15.66
N ARG A 485 -27.02 8.96 -15.71
CA ARG A 485 -28.27 8.18 -15.68
C ARG A 485 -28.15 7.03 -14.70
N LYS A 486 -29.27 6.65 -14.11
CA LYS A 486 -29.33 5.44 -13.30
C LYS A 486 -29.16 4.20 -14.19
N GLY A 487 -28.28 3.28 -13.80
CA GLY A 487 -28.04 2.05 -14.54
C GLY A 487 -26.78 1.33 -14.09
N ASP A 488 -26.41 0.34 -14.88
CA ASP A 488 -25.16 -0.38 -14.72
C ASP A 488 -24.06 0.38 -15.51
N VAL A 489 -22.86 0.38 -14.97
CA VAL A 489 -21.68 1.03 -15.58
C VAL A 489 -20.56 0.03 -15.68
N THR A 490 -19.97 -0.11 -16.86
CA THR A 490 -18.83 -1.00 -17.09
C THR A 490 -17.56 -0.18 -17.29
N LEU A 491 -16.56 -0.43 -16.44
CA LEU A 491 -15.23 0.13 -16.60
C LEU A 491 -14.33 -0.94 -17.20
N THR A 492 -13.55 -0.59 -18.20
CA THR A 492 -12.52 -1.46 -18.77
C THR A 492 -11.15 -0.87 -18.52
N LEU A 493 -10.27 -1.65 -17.93
CA LEU A 493 -8.95 -1.25 -17.46
C LEU A 493 -7.85 -1.85 -18.33
N PRO A 494 -6.65 -1.25 -18.37
CA PRO A 494 -5.51 -1.80 -19.08
C PRO A 494 -5.08 -3.16 -18.48
N GLY A 495 -4.29 -3.92 -19.23
CA GLY A 495 -3.73 -5.18 -18.75
C GLY A 495 -2.79 -5.00 -17.58
N ASN A 496 -2.63 -6.07 -16.79
CA ASN A 496 -1.79 -6.08 -15.57
C ASN A 496 -2.21 -5.02 -14.52
N THR A 497 -3.51 -4.70 -14.45
CA THR A 497 -4.07 -3.81 -13.44
C THR A 497 -4.69 -4.62 -12.32
N LEU A 498 -4.28 -4.36 -11.09
CA LEU A 498 -5.00 -4.80 -9.90
C LEU A 498 -6.13 -3.80 -9.65
N VAL A 499 -7.33 -4.28 -9.38
CA VAL A 499 -8.51 -3.43 -9.21
C VAL A 499 -9.39 -3.90 -8.05
N SER A 500 -9.93 -2.93 -7.31
CA SER A 500 -10.86 -3.16 -6.21
C SER A 500 -11.81 -1.98 -6.05
N THR A 501 -12.99 -2.24 -5.50
CA THR A 501 -13.91 -1.19 -5.04
C THR A 501 -13.90 -1.00 -3.53
N ALA A 502 -13.00 -1.70 -2.84
CA ALA A 502 -12.80 -1.58 -1.39
C ALA A 502 -12.04 -0.28 -1.05
N VAL A 503 -12.64 0.85 -1.36
CA VAL A 503 -12.13 2.18 -1.01
C VAL A 503 -12.87 2.69 0.22
N ALA A 504 -12.13 3.20 1.21
CA ALA A 504 -12.75 3.92 2.29
C ALA A 504 -13.39 5.21 1.74
N VAL A 505 -14.67 5.33 1.90
CA VAL A 505 -15.42 6.50 1.43
C VAL A 505 -15.94 7.28 2.62
N GLY A 506 -15.78 8.60 2.57
CA GLY A 506 -16.41 9.50 3.53
C GLY A 506 -17.96 9.39 3.49
N THR A 507 -18.63 10.06 4.39
CA THR A 507 -20.08 9.98 4.70
C THR A 507 -21.04 10.18 3.50
N PHE A 508 -20.54 10.56 2.33
CA PHE A 508 -21.35 10.97 1.18
C PHE A 508 -21.41 9.98 0.01
N ALA A 509 -20.70 8.86 0.10
CA ALA A 509 -20.73 7.88 -0.98
C ALA A 509 -21.70 6.75 -0.66
N ASP A 510 -22.58 6.44 -1.60
CA ASP A 510 -23.38 5.22 -1.53
C ASP A 510 -22.55 4.03 -2.01
N SER A 511 -21.84 3.41 -1.07
CA SER A 511 -21.05 2.20 -1.32
C SER A 511 -21.89 0.91 -1.44
N ARG A 512 -23.20 1.01 -1.36
CA ARG A 512 -24.15 -0.13 -1.24
C ARG A 512 -24.47 -0.86 -2.53
N GLY A 513 -23.73 -0.65 -3.60
CA GLY A 513 -23.97 -1.37 -4.85
C GLY A 513 -23.03 -2.55 -5.03
N ASP A 514 -23.55 -3.63 -5.59
CA ASP A 514 -22.76 -4.80 -5.96
C ASP A 514 -21.76 -4.42 -7.06
N ALA A 515 -20.50 -4.78 -6.87
CA ALA A 515 -19.46 -4.66 -7.87
C ALA A 515 -18.96 -6.06 -8.25
N LEU A 516 -18.92 -6.31 -9.56
CA LEU A 516 -18.39 -7.54 -10.12
C LEU A 516 -17.14 -7.20 -10.93
N ILE A 517 -16.00 -7.76 -10.52
CA ILE A 517 -14.72 -7.58 -11.22
C ILE A 517 -14.40 -8.83 -12.01
N THR A 518 -14.40 -8.74 -13.33
CA THR A 518 -13.94 -9.81 -14.22
C THR A 518 -12.44 -9.72 -14.38
N VAL A 519 -11.72 -10.72 -13.89
CA VAL A 519 -10.27 -10.81 -13.96
C VAL A 519 -9.84 -11.42 -15.28
N GLY A 520 -8.89 -10.78 -15.97
CA GLY A 520 -8.41 -11.24 -17.28
C GLY A 520 -7.29 -10.35 -17.81
N SER A 521 -6.97 -10.49 -19.11
CA SER A 521 -5.97 -9.65 -19.77
C SER A 521 -6.32 -8.15 -19.76
N HIS A 522 -7.59 -7.83 -19.73
CA HIS A 522 -8.14 -6.48 -19.55
C HIS A 522 -9.24 -6.59 -18.49
N PRO A 523 -8.94 -6.27 -17.25
CA PRO A 523 -9.92 -6.35 -16.17
C PRO A 523 -11.12 -5.44 -16.43
N GLN A 524 -12.31 -5.91 -16.08
CA GLN A 524 -13.55 -5.15 -16.19
C GLN A 524 -14.23 -5.04 -14.83
N VAL A 525 -14.76 -3.88 -14.52
CA VAL A 525 -15.54 -3.62 -13.31
C VAL A 525 -16.96 -3.30 -13.72
N LEU A 526 -17.90 -4.15 -13.37
CA LEU A 526 -19.32 -3.89 -13.51
C LEU A 526 -19.86 -3.34 -12.18
N LEU A 527 -20.27 -2.08 -12.19
CA LEU A 527 -20.94 -1.41 -11.09
C LEU A 527 -22.43 -1.47 -11.33
N SER A 528 -23.17 -2.23 -10.53
CA SER A 528 -24.60 -2.47 -10.76
C SER A 528 -25.46 -1.41 -10.09
N ASN A 529 -26.56 -1.04 -10.76
CA ASN A 529 -27.65 -0.19 -10.26
C ASN A 529 -27.15 1.14 -9.65
N VAL A 530 -26.19 1.82 -10.31
CA VAL A 530 -25.64 3.08 -9.82
C VAL A 530 -26.68 4.19 -9.96
N ALA A 531 -26.90 4.96 -8.91
CA ALA A 531 -27.81 6.10 -8.94
C ALA A 531 -27.20 7.30 -9.69
N VAL A 532 -28.03 8.19 -10.18
CA VAL A 532 -27.62 9.40 -10.92
C VAL A 532 -26.70 10.27 -10.06
N TRP A 533 -25.55 10.64 -10.59
CA TRP A 533 -24.56 11.50 -9.92
C TRP A 533 -24.08 11.00 -8.55
N THR A 534 -24.21 9.70 -8.30
CA THR A 534 -23.68 9.08 -7.09
C THR A 534 -22.24 8.65 -7.33
N GLN A 535 -21.37 8.97 -6.41
CA GLN A 535 -19.96 8.59 -6.42
C GLN A 535 -19.81 7.08 -6.27
N ARG A 536 -19.12 6.45 -7.20
CA ARG A 536 -18.71 5.03 -7.13
C ARG A 536 -17.20 4.97 -7.22
N PRO A 537 -16.51 4.78 -6.08
CA PRO A 537 -15.07 4.75 -6.06
C PRO A 537 -14.54 3.41 -6.52
N VAL A 538 -13.43 3.47 -7.24
CA VAL A 538 -12.62 2.33 -7.66
C VAL A 538 -11.17 2.67 -7.38
N GLN A 539 -10.37 1.70 -6.96
CA GLN A 539 -8.93 1.85 -6.82
C GLN A 539 -8.21 0.84 -7.69
N THR A 540 -7.13 1.30 -8.29
CA THR A 540 -6.29 0.47 -9.16
C THR A 540 -4.82 0.60 -8.79
N LEU A 541 -4.06 -0.44 -9.10
CA LEU A 541 -2.62 -0.45 -9.00
C LEU A 541 -2.04 -1.04 -10.27
N THR A 542 -1.11 -0.31 -10.88
CA THR A 542 -0.40 -0.74 -12.09
C THR A 542 1.10 -0.55 -11.94
N VAL A 543 1.88 -1.41 -12.59
CA VAL A 543 3.30 -1.18 -12.85
C VAL A 543 3.53 -1.28 -14.35
N SER A 544 4.03 -0.20 -14.92
CA SER A 544 4.21 -0.06 -16.37
C SER A 544 5.53 0.67 -16.68
N HIS A 545 5.95 0.62 -17.94
CA HIS A 545 7.13 1.32 -18.46
C HIS A 545 6.70 2.34 -19.53
N PRO A 546 6.05 3.44 -19.14
CA PRO A 546 5.55 4.44 -20.10
C PRO A 546 6.68 5.29 -20.73
N PHE A 547 7.89 5.20 -20.17
CA PHE A 547 9.03 6.00 -20.61
C PHE A 547 10.21 5.12 -21.00
N THR A 548 10.93 5.53 -22.03
CA THR A 548 12.23 4.95 -22.37
C THR A 548 13.31 5.86 -21.80
N TYR A 549 14.00 5.41 -20.76
CA TYR A 549 15.11 6.14 -20.15
C TYR A 549 16.44 5.70 -20.80
N GLN A 550 17.40 6.62 -20.79
CA GLN A 550 18.77 6.26 -21.12
C GLN A 550 19.43 5.55 -19.92
N PRO A 551 20.33 4.58 -20.16
CA PRO A 551 20.93 3.77 -19.08
C PRO A 551 21.66 4.55 -17.99
N GLU A 552 22.03 5.79 -18.26
CA GLU A 552 22.75 6.67 -17.32
C GLU A 552 21.82 7.49 -16.42
N GLN A 553 20.49 7.41 -16.65
CA GLN A 553 19.49 8.22 -15.92
C GLN A 553 18.79 7.33 -14.91
N SER A 554 19.13 7.50 -13.64
CA SER A 554 18.60 6.63 -12.57
C SER A 554 17.19 7.00 -12.10
N LEU A 555 16.80 8.27 -12.15
CA LEU A 555 15.53 8.77 -11.61
C LEU A 555 14.95 9.90 -12.48
N PRO A 556 13.61 10.10 -12.48
CA PRO A 556 12.97 11.14 -13.30
C PRO A 556 13.28 12.57 -12.85
N ILE A 557 13.59 12.77 -11.56
CA ILE A 557 14.06 14.04 -11.01
C ILE A 557 15.42 13.79 -10.39
N ASP A 558 16.48 14.25 -11.03
CA ASP A 558 17.81 14.25 -10.42
C ASP A 558 17.92 15.44 -9.47
N ALA A 559 18.09 15.16 -8.18
CA ALA A 559 18.14 16.15 -7.12
C ALA A 559 19.49 16.04 -6.39
N GLN A 560 20.36 16.99 -6.68
CA GLN A 560 21.66 17.13 -6.02
C GLN A 560 21.56 18.25 -4.99
N LEU A 561 21.03 17.91 -3.82
CA LEU A 561 20.72 18.87 -2.76
C LEU A 561 21.60 18.67 -1.53
N GLN A 562 21.86 19.77 -0.85
CA GLN A 562 22.59 19.83 0.42
C GLN A 562 21.93 20.85 1.36
N VAL A 563 22.09 20.69 2.65
CA VAL A 563 21.59 21.63 3.65
C VAL A 563 22.75 22.41 4.23
N GLN A 564 22.65 23.75 4.16
CA GLN A 564 23.63 24.67 4.74
C GLN A 564 22.91 25.81 5.45
N LYS A 565 23.20 26.00 6.74
CA LYS A 565 22.64 27.07 7.58
C LYS A 565 21.11 27.17 7.53
N GLY A 566 20.42 26.01 7.48
CA GLY A 566 18.97 25.92 7.39
C GLY A 566 18.40 26.18 5.99
N HIS A 567 19.23 26.32 4.95
CA HIS A 567 18.80 26.41 3.57
C HIS A 567 19.08 25.11 2.82
N VAL A 568 18.15 24.73 1.97
CA VAL A 568 18.33 23.68 0.96
C VAL A 568 18.93 24.34 -0.27
N ILE A 569 20.15 23.98 -0.61
CA ILE A 569 20.87 24.50 -1.77
C ILE A 569 21.28 23.38 -2.70
N GLY A 570 21.32 23.66 -4.01
CA GLY A 570 21.74 22.68 -4.99
C GLY A 570 21.09 22.84 -6.34
N LYS A 571 20.86 21.74 -7.02
CA LYS A 571 20.29 21.70 -8.36
C LYS A 571 19.29 20.54 -8.47
N ILE A 572 18.18 20.81 -9.14
CA ILE A 572 17.21 19.81 -9.57
C ILE A 572 17.11 19.79 -11.09
N VAL A 573 16.94 18.61 -11.67
CA VAL A 573 16.82 18.40 -13.12
C VAL A 573 15.64 17.49 -13.37
N ASN A 574 14.72 17.89 -14.25
CA ASN A 574 13.64 17.02 -14.70
C ASN A 574 14.12 16.17 -15.88
N LEU A 575 14.43 14.91 -15.62
CA LEU A 575 14.85 13.94 -16.62
C LEU A 575 13.65 13.26 -17.32
N SER A 576 12.45 13.48 -16.81
CA SER A 576 11.22 12.92 -17.41
C SER A 576 10.85 13.65 -18.70
N GLN A 577 9.97 13.02 -19.50
CA GLN A 577 9.45 13.63 -20.72
C GLN A 577 8.23 14.53 -20.51
N ARG A 578 7.85 14.76 -19.24
CA ARG A 578 6.68 15.56 -18.86
C ARG A 578 7.07 16.74 -17.98
N PRO A 579 6.35 17.86 -18.08
CA PRO A 579 6.54 18.94 -17.13
C PRO A 579 6.05 18.50 -15.75
N VAL A 580 6.80 18.87 -14.72
CA VAL A 580 6.41 18.70 -13.33
C VAL A 580 6.20 20.08 -12.74
N SER A 581 5.07 20.26 -12.09
CA SER A 581 4.69 21.51 -11.44
C SER A 581 4.70 21.36 -9.94
N ASP A 582 4.93 22.48 -9.24
CA ASP A 582 4.79 22.57 -7.79
C ASP A 582 5.64 21.54 -7.04
N LEU A 583 6.97 21.61 -7.31
CA LEU A 583 7.93 20.71 -6.69
C LEU A 583 8.21 21.17 -5.26
N GLU A 584 7.92 20.32 -4.31
CA GLU A 584 8.14 20.53 -2.89
C GLU A 584 9.06 19.44 -2.31
N LEU A 585 10.00 19.85 -1.48
CA LEU A 585 10.75 18.96 -0.61
C LEU A 585 9.97 18.78 0.68
N VAL A 586 9.72 17.54 1.06
CA VAL A 586 9.03 17.18 2.30
C VAL A 586 9.87 16.20 3.11
N SER A 587 9.89 16.39 4.43
CA SER A 587 10.63 15.51 5.33
C SER A 587 9.68 14.73 6.26
N ALA A 588 10.17 13.63 6.80
CA ALA A 588 9.50 12.86 7.84
C ALA A 588 9.26 13.63 9.14
N SER A 589 10.04 14.68 9.40
CA SER A 589 9.89 15.57 10.55
C SER A 589 8.84 16.66 10.32
N GLY A 590 8.23 16.73 9.11
CA GLY A 590 7.29 17.77 8.72
C GLY A 590 7.96 19.04 8.20
N SER A 591 9.30 19.04 8.03
CA SER A 591 9.98 20.17 7.36
C SER A 591 9.68 20.16 5.88
N GLU A 592 9.50 21.35 5.29
CA GLU A 592 9.12 21.52 3.90
C GLU A 592 9.89 22.68 3.25
N ALA A 593 10.10 22.59 1.94
CA ALA A 593 10.67 23.66 1.14
C ALA A 593 10.14 23.60 -0.30
N VAL A 594 9.69 24.72 -0.84
CA VAL A 594 9.26 24.81 -2.25
C VAL A 594 10.48 24.95 -3.14
N LEU A 595 10.76 23.94 -3.96
CA LEU A 595 11.95 23.88 -4.81
C LEU A 595 11.76 24.62 -6.12
N ALA A 596 10.61 24.41 -6.77
CA ALA A 596 10.30 25.04 -8.05
C ALA A 596 8.80 25.04 -8.32
N PRO A 597 8.23 26.13 -8.87
CA PRO A 597 6.83 26.16 -9.25
C PRO A 597 6.54 25.31 -10.51
N LYS A 598 7.50 25.18 -11.42
CA LYS A 598 7.38 24.37 -12.62
C LYS A 598 8.74 24.03 -13.20
N LEU A 599 8.93 22.80 -13.62
CA LEU A 599 10.15 22.31 -14.25
C LEU A 599 9.80 21.58 -15.57
N ALA A 600 10.19 22.16 -16.71
CA ALA A 600 9.92 21.58 -18.01
C ALA A 600 10.76 20.29 -18.23
N PRO A 601 10.39 19.42 -19.19
CA PRO A 601 11.21 18.27 -19.57
C PRO A 601 12.64 18.67 -19.93
N GLY A 602 13.64 17.98 -19.37
CA GLY A 602 15.07 18.28 -19.58
C GLY A 602 15.57 19.57 -18.94
N ALA A 603 14.71 20.35 -18.29
CA ALA A 603 15.09 21.59 -17.64
C ALA A 603 15.79 21.33 -16.30
N SER A 604 16.68 22.25 -15.95
CA SER A 604 17.34 22.27 -14.65
C SER A 604 17.13 23.61 -13.94
N GLN A 605 17.04 23.55 -12.62
CA GLN A 605 16.89 24.75 -11.78
C GLN A 605 17.84 24.68 -10.59
N SER A 606 18.50 25.80 -10.30
CA SER A 606 19.23 25.98 -9.05
C SER A 606 18.24 26.26 -7.93
N VAL A 607 18.49 25.66 -6.79
CA VAL A 607 17.68 25.76 -5.58
C VAL A 607 18.48 26.47 -4.51
N ASP A 608 17.88 27.44 -3.85
CA ASP A 608 18.37 28.08 -2.63
C ASP A 608 17.15 28.57 -1.86
N VAL A 609 16.63 27.69 -0.99
CA VAL A 609 15.37 27.93 -0.27
C VAL A 609 15.55 27.59 1.21
N GLU A 610 14.89 28.36 2.06
CA GLU A 610 14.89 28.09 3.51
C GLU A 610 14.11 26.80 3.80
N LEU A 611 14.72 25.91 4.59
CA LEU A 611 14.05 24.72 5.10
C LEU A 611 13.22 25.12 6.32
N SER A 612 11.94 25.32 6.12
CA SER A 612 11.04 25.67 7.22
C SER A 612 10.81 24.47 8.12
N PRO A 613 11.09 24.59 9.44
CA PRO A 613 10.70 23.54 10.37
C PRO A 613 9.18 23.43 10.36
N GLY A 614 8.67 22.26 9.99
CA GLY A 614 7.25 21.99 9.99
C GLY A 614 6.66 22.10 11.41
N PRO A 615 5.38 22.44 11.55
CA PRO A 615 4.70 22.31 12.83
C PRO A 615 4.82 20.86 13.29
N THR A 616 5.02 20.63 14.59
CA THR A 616 4.99 19.32 15.23
C THR A 616 3.58 18.70 15.08
N GLY A 617 3.21 18.31 13.89
CA GLY A 617 1.90 17.82 13.48
C GLY A 617 1.93 17.32 12.04
N PRO A 618 0.84 16.77 11.54
CA PRO A 618 0.77 16.36 10.14
C PRO A 618 1.13 17.53 9.22
N ILE A 619 1.94 17.25 8.21
CA ILE A 619 2.53 18.18 7.24
C ILE A 619 1.53 19.31 6.91
N ALA A 620 1.85 20.53 7.34
CA ALA A 620 1.09 21.70 6.93
C ALA A 620 1.57 22.05 5.52
N SER A 621 0.65 22.19 4.58
CA SER A 621 1.02 22.64 3.25
C SER A 621 1.66 24.03 3.33
N SER A 622 2.78 24.19 2.65
CA SER A 622 3.35 25.50 2.46
C SER A 622 2.32 26.40 1.76
N LYS A 623 2.28 27.68 2.11
CA LYS A 623 1.58 28.70 1.31
C LYS A 623 2.37 29.00 0.04
N ALA A 624 2.75 27.94 -0.72
CA ALA A 624 3.29 28.14 -2.04
C ALA A 624 2.25 28.91 -2.86
N THR A 625 2.69 29.92 -3.57
CA THR A 625 1.86 30.65 -4.54
C THR A 625 1.21 29.59 -5.43
N ALA A 626 -0.11 29.43 -5.29
CA ALA A 626 -0.87 28.38 -5.95
C ALA A 626 -0.52 28.37 -7.44
N VAL A 627 0.15 27.32 -7.88
CA VAL A 627 0.31 27.08 -9.31
C VAL A 627 -1.04 26.57 -9.77
N ASP A 628 -1.63 27.26 -10.75
CA ASP A 628 -2.90 26.86 -11.34
C ASP A 628 -2.69 25.54 -12.09
N ILE A 629 -3.00 24.42 -11.41
CA ILE A 629 -3.02 23.09 -12.00
C ILE A 629 -4.45 22.86 -12.46
N PRO A 630 -4.70 22.79 -13.78
CA PRO A 630 -6.06 22.63 -14.29
C PRO A 630 -6.77 21.41 -13.65
N GLY A 631 -7.94 21.63 -13.09
CA GLY A 631 -8.77 20.56 -12.49
C GLY A 631 -8.44 20.23 -11.03
N VAL A 632 -7.49 20.91 -10.39
CA VAL A 632 -7.14 20.72 -8.98
C VAL A 632 -7.49 21.96 -8.19
N THR A 633 -8.31 21.81 -7.18
CA THR A 633 -8.59 22.88 -6.19
C THR A 633 -7.45 22.95 -5.17
N GLU A 634 -7.36 24.04 -4.43
CA GLU A 634 -6.36 24.21 -3.38
C GLU A 634 -6.47 23.13 -2.29
N ASN A 635 -7.69 22.77 -1.88
CA ASN A 635 -7.94 21.71 -0.90
C ASN A 635 -7.52 20.33 -1.43
N SER A 636 -7.82 20.03 -2.69
CA SER A 636 -7.43 18.79 -3.33
C SER A 636 -5.91 18.70 -3.46
N ARG A 637 -5.24 19.80 -3.83
CA ARG A 637 -3.78 19.89 -3.90
C ARG A 637 -3.14 19.57 -2.55
N GLU A 638 -3.57 20.25 -1.48
CA GLU A 638 -3.07 20.01 -0.13
C GLU A 638 -3.26 18.54 0.30
N SER A 639 -4.44 18.00 0.03
CA SER A 639 -4.75 16.60 0.34
C SER A 639 -3.88 15.61 -0.47
N MET A 640 -3.60 15.92 -1.74
CA MET A 640 -2.71 15.11 -2.59
C MET A 640 -1.26 15.16 -2.09
N ILE A 641 -0.75 16.34 -1.72
CA ILE A 641 0.60 16.47 -1.14
C ILE A 641 0.71 15.67 0.15
N ARG A 642 -0.26 15.78 1.04
CA ARG A 642 -0.29 15.00 2.28
C ARG A 642 -0.32 13.49 2.01
N LEU A 643 -1.13 13.05 1.07
CA LEU A 643 -1.23 11.65 0.66
C LEU A 643 0.11 11.17 0.09
N ALA A 644 0.67 11.88 -0.88
CA ALA A 644 1.93 11.55 -1.53
C ALA A 644 3.10 11.58 -0.54
N SER A 645 3.19 12.60 0.30
CA SER A 645 4.23 12.74 1.32
C SER A 645 4.19 11.63 2.35
N SER A 646 2.99 11.24 2.81
CA SER A 646 2.85 10.13 3.76
C SER A 646 3.38 8.82 3.18
N GLN A 647 3.23 8.62 1.88
CA GLN A 647 3.73 7.44 1.19
C GLN A 647 5.24 7.48 0.99
N ALA A 648 5.78 8.63 0.58
CA ALA A 648 7.22 8.79 0.36
C ALA A 648 8.03 8.61 1.64
N VAL A 649 7.53 9.17 2.72
CA VAL A 649 8.22 9.24 4.00
C VAL A 649 8.16 7.92 4.78
N ASN A 650 7.10 7.13 4.60
CA ASN A 650 6.92 5.88 5.34
C ASN A 650 7.84 4.74 4.86
N GLY A 651 8.42 4.84 3.67
CA GLY A 651 9.27 3.79 3.09
C GLY A 651 10.78 3.99 3.22
N VAL A 652 11.26 5.16 3.63
CA VAL A 652 12.71 5.48 3.61
C VAL A 652 13.18 6.06 4.94
N PRO A 653 14.20 5.47 5.59
CA PRO A 653 14.79 6.02 6.82
C PRO A 653 15.45 7.36 6.55
N GLY A 654 15.21 8.31 7.44
CA GLY A 654 15.70 9.68 7.26
C GLY A 654 15.06 10.42 6.09
N ALA A 655 13.89 9.97 5.66
CA ALA A 655 13.31 10.26 4.39
C ALA A 655 13.02 11.73 4.16
N LEU A 656 13.64 12.20 3.15
CA LEU A 656 13.27 13.36 2.38
C LEU A 656 12.65 12.84 1.08
N ALA A 657 11.62 13.49 0.61
CA ALA A 657 11.07 13.19 -0.69
C ALA A 657 10.74 14.47 -1.44
N ILE A 658 10.87 14.43 -2.75
CA ILE A 658 10.32 15.46 -3.63
C ILE A 658 8.93 14.99 -4.05
N VAL A 659 7.95 15.88 -3.89
CA VAL A 659 6.58 15.70 -4.40
C VAL A 659 6.35 16.77 -5.45
N GLY A 660 5.76 16.39 -6.57
CA GLY A 660 5.39 17.31 -7.63
C GLY A 660 4.18 16.78 -8.39
N PHE A 661 3.59 17.60 -9.25
CA PHE A 661 2.40 17.23 -10.02
C PHE A 661 2.71 17.19 -11.52
N THR A 662 2.22 16.16 -12.18
CA THR A 662 2.29 16.03 -13.63
C THR A 662 0.93 15.63 -14.19
N GLN A 663 0.75 15.83 -15.48
CA GLN A 663 -0.45 15.38 -16.16
C GLN A 663 -0.35 13.86 -16.39
N ALA A 664 -1.30 13.09 -15.89
CA ALA A 664 -1.36 11.66 -16.12
C ALA A 664 -1.99 11.34 -17.49
N THR A 665 -1.69 10.13 -17.99
CA THR A 665 -2.40 9.58 -19.14
C THR A 665 -3.57 8.77 -18.63
N ASP A 666 -4.74 9.08 -19.14
CA ASP A 666 -5.94 8.29 -18.96
C ASP A 666 -5.79 6.92 -19.62
N SER A 667 -6.16 5.89 -18.91
CA SER A 667 -6.03 4.51 -19.37
C SER A 667 -7.33 3.70 -19.23
N MET A 668 -8.38 4.31 -18.65
CA MET A 668 -9.66 3.66 -18.40
C MET A 668 -10.70 4.06 -19.47
N SER A 669 -11.58 3.12 -19.84
CA SER A 669 -12.79 3.44 -20.61
C SER A 669 -14.05 3.13 -19.80
N VAL A 670 -15.06 3.99 -19.94
CA VAL A 670 -16.38 3.85 -19.32
C VAL A 670 -17.39 3.53 -20.41
N ASP A 671 -18.07 2.40 -20.29
CA ASP A 671 -19.02 1.89 -21.30
C ASP A 671 -18.45 1.88 -22.75
N GLY A 672 -17.13 1.63 -22.86
CA GLY A 672 -16.41 1.58 -24.13
C GLY A 672 -16.04 2.95 -24.74
N ALA A 673 -16.32 4.04 -24.03
CA ALA A 673 -15.94 5.39 -24.43
C ALA A 673 -14.85 5.94 -23.50
N GLN A 674 -14.01 6.84 -24.00
CA GLN A 674 -13.07 7.58 -23.17
C GLN A 674 -13.85 8.70 -22.47
N PRO A 675 -13.86 8.75 -21.14
CA PRO A 675 -14.51 9.84 -20.41
C PRO A 675 -13.71 11.14 -20.59
N GLY A 676 -14.43 12.25 -20.71
CA GLY A 676 -13.82 13.58 -20.73
C GLY A 676 -13.47 14.03 -19.32
N HIS A 677 -12.24 13.81 -18.88
CA HIS A 677 -11.75 14.26 -17.58
C HIS A 677 -10.28 14.67 -17.60
N SER A 678 -9.89 15.45 -16.62
CA SER A 678 -8.49 15.78 -16.38
C SER A 678 -7.93 14.87 -15.29
N VAL A 679 -6.84 14.21 -15.59
CA VAL A 679 -6.12 13.36 -14.64
C VAL A 679 -4.87 14.09 -14.18
N VAL A 680 -4.70 14.21 -12.88
CA VAL A 680 -3.50 14.78 -12.26
C VAL A 680 -2.81 13.71 -11.43
N ALA A 681 -1.54 13.50 -11.71
CA ALA A 681 -0.71 12.57 -10.95
C ALA A 681 0.24 13.33 -10.03
N ALA A 682 0.25 12.96 -8.76
CA ALA A 682 1.33 13.34 -7.84
C ALA A 682 2.52 12.41 -8.08
N VAL A 683 3.66 12.97 -8.43
CA VAL A 683 4.93 12.25 -8.56
C VAL A 683 5.65 12.32 -7.23
N VAL A 684 6.10 11.17 -6.75
CA VAL A 684 6.80 11.07 -5.47
C VAL A 684 8.17 10.43 -5.69
N GLU A 685 9.21 11.12 -5.26
CA GLU A 685 10.58 10.63 -5.40
C GLU A 685 11.35 10.77 -4.09
N PRO A 686 11.73 9.66 -3.44
CA PRO A 686 12.61 9.69 -2.29
C PRO A 686 13.99 10.19 -2.69
N ILE A 687 14.55 11.09 -1.88
CA ILE A 687 15.90 11.62 -2.11
C ILE A 687 16.77 11.50 -0.86
N THR A 688 18.07 11.49 -1.07
CA THR A 688 19.08 11.61 -0.02
C THR A 688 19.84 12.94 -0.17
N MET A 689 20.07 13.64 0.94
CA MET A 689 20.91 14.82 0.95
C MET A 689 22.39 14.42 0.77
N GLN A 690 23.11 15.09 -0.12
CA GLN A 690 24.53 14.85 -0.32
C GLN A 690 25.35 15.24 0.89
N SER A 691 24.99 16.35 1.55
CA SER A 691 25.62 16.82 2.78
C SER A 691 24.68 17.73 3.57
N ALA A 692 24.92 17.85 4.87
CA ALA A 692 24.30 18.83 5.73
C ALA A 692 25.28 19.31 6.80
N ASP A 693 25.26 20.57 7.16
CA ASP A 693 26.07 21.14 8.22
C ASP A 693 25.44 20.99 9.61
N ALA A 694 24.14 20.72 9.67
CA ALA A 694 23.37 20.46 10.88
C ALA A 694 22.24 19.43 10.62
N LEU A 695 21.76 18.78 11.68
CA LEU A 695 20.67 17.82 11.62
C LEU A 695 19.28 18.47 11.83
N SER A 696 19.25 19.76 12.15
CA SER A 696 17.99 20.51 12.29
C SER A 696 17.23 20.52 10.95
N GLY A 697 15.98 20.04 11.00
CA GLY A 697 15.15 19.86 9.79
C GLY A 697 15.36 18.53 9.06
N ILE A 698 16.42 17.78 9.36
CA ILE A 698 16.69 16.44 8.85
C ILE A 698 16.72 15.53 10.07
N ALA A 699 15.63 14.97 10.50
CA ALA A 699 15.63 14.08 11.66
C ALA A 699 16.00 12.64 11.22
N PRO A 700 17.28 12.20 11.34
CA PRO A 700 17.66 10.83 11.01
C PRO A 700 16.84 9.84 11.84
N ARG A 701 16.28 8.83 11.21
CA ARG A 701 15.47 7.81 11.89
C ARG A 701 16.31 6.58 12.19
N PRO A 702 16.09 5.94 13.35
CA PRO A 702 16.73 4.67 13.66
C PRO A 702 16.24 3.57 12.73
N ARG A 703 17.15 2.84 12.12
CA ARG A 703 16.90 1.63 11.36
C ARG A 703 17.17 0.42 12.22
N LEU A 704 16.18 -0.42 12.47
CA LEU A 704 16.40 -1.69 13.17
C LEU A 704 17.20 -2.62 12.25
N VAL A 705 18.39 -3.03 12.66
CA VAL A 705 19.27 -3.91 11.89
C VAL A 705 19.46 -5.29 12.51
N SER A 706 19.04 -5.46 13.75
CA SER A 706 18.99 -6.77 14.42
C SER A 706 18.02 -6.72 15.59
N ASN A 707 17.25 -7.79 15.75
CA ASN A 707 16.34 -7.98 16.89
C ASN A 707 16.49 -9.42 17.37
N PHE A 708 17.04 -9.63 18.56
CA PHE A 708 17.34 -10.95 19.06
C PHE A 708 16.98 -11.10 20.53
N GLY A 709 16.19 -12.11 20.86
CA GLY A 709 15.81 -12.47 22.22
C GLY A 709 16.70 -13.57 22.80
N SER A 710 16.92 -13.56 24.11
CA SER A 710 17.53 -14.72 24.79
C SER A 710 16.56 -15.91 24.74
N PRO A 711 17.09 -17.18 24.69
CA PRO A 711 16.25 -18.37 24.65
C PRO A 711 15.32 -18.52 25.85
N ASP A 712 15.71 -17.97 27.01
CA ASP A 712 14.90 -17.93 28.23
C ASP A 712 13.85 -16.80 28.26
N GLY A 713 13.82 -15.98 27.19
CA GLY A 713 12.90 -14.83 27.06
C GLY A 713 13.21 -13.68 28.03
N SER A 714 14.30 -13.74 28.82
CA SER A 714 14.59 -12.75 29.86
C SER A 714 15.19 -11.45 29.31
N THR A 715 15.74 -11.47 28.11
CA THR A 715 16.48 -10.35 27.51
C THR A 715 16.19 -10.23 26.03
N GLN A 716 16.01 -9.00 25.58
CA GLN A 716 15.90 -8.60 24.18
C GLN A 716 17.06 -7.67 23.84
N VAL A 717 17.68 -7.88 22.70
CA VAL A 717 18.75 -7.03 22.17
C VAL A 717 18.32 -6.50 20.83
N ASP A 718 18.16 -5.19 20.72
CA ASP A 718 17.83 -4.49 19.50
C ASP A 718 19.02 -3.64 19.07
N VAL A 719 19.39 -3.72 17.81
CA VAL A 719 20.46 -2.89 17.23
C VAL A 719 19.86 -2.00 16.15
N TYR A 720 20.17 -0.72 16.26
CA TYR A 720 19.72 0.32 15.35
C TYR A 720 20.91 1.00 14.70
N ASP A 721 20.83 1.23 13.40
CA ASP A 721 21.75 2.08 12.66
C ASP A 721 21.05 3.41 12.30
N PHE A 722 21.82 4.52 12.39
CA PHE A 722 21.41 5.83 11.89
C PHE A 722 22.33 6.21 10.74
N ASP A 723 21.76 6.57 9.62
CA ASP A 723 22.48 7.13 8.49
C ASP A 723 22.48 8.66 8.61
N LEU A 724 23.64 9.26 8.77
CA LEU A 724 23.85 10.69 8.92
C LEU A 724 24.39 11.29 7.61
N PRO A 725 23.97 12.51 7.26
CA PRO A 725 24.55 13.21 6.12
C PRO A 725 26.02 13.55 6.38
N ASN A 726 26.79 13.63 5.31
CA ASN A 726 28.16 14.10 5.39
C ASN A 726 28.22 15.61 5.69
N GLY A 727 29.34 16.09 6.28
CA GLY A 727 29.58 17.52 6.44
C GLY A 727 29.08 18.14 7.73
N LEU A 728 28.63 17.38 8.71
CA LEU A 728 28.23 17.88 10.01
C LEU A 728 29.33 18.67 10.68
N THR A 729 29.03 19.89 11.09
CA THR A 729 30.00 20.81 11.72
C THR A 729 30.15 20.60 13.23
N THR A 730 29.13 20.01 13.85
CA THR A 730 29.10 19.71 15.28
C THR A 730 28.86 18.21 15.49
N PRO A 731 29.53 17.61 16.51
CA PRO A 731 29.22 16.22 16.84
C PRO A 731 27.75 16.03 17.17
N PRO A 732 27.09 15.00 16.62
CA PRO A 732 25.69 14.74 16.92
C PRO A 732 25.52 14.25 18.37
N VAL A 733 24.32 14.41 18.89
CA VAL A 733 23.93 13.92 20.20
C VAL A 733 22.84 12.87 20.07
N LEU A 734 22.98 11.80 20.83
CA LEU A 734 21.97 10.74 20.92
C LEU A 734 21.07 11.04 22.12
N SER A 735 19.78 11.12 21.88
CA SER A 735 18.76 11.17 22.90
C SER A 735 17.92 9.88 22.88
N TYR A 736 17.45 9.44 24.03
CA TYR A 736 16.51 8.36 24.12
C TYR A 736 15.41 8.68 25.15
N GLN A 737 14.19 8.36 24.81
CA GLN A 737 13.02 8.60 25.65
C GLN A 737 12.29 7.28 25.90
N MET A 738 12.05 6.99 27.15
CA MET A 738 11.26 5.81 27.55
C MET A 738 9.77 6.08 27.34
N PRO A 739 9.06 5.22 26.63
CA PRO A 739 7.65 5.45 26.31
C PRO A 739 6.68 5.32 27.48
N ASP A 740 7.04 4.57 28.52
CA ASP A 740 6.21 4.38 29.72
C ASP A 740 7.02 4.57 31.01
N MET A 741 6.45 5.36 31.91
CA MET A 741 7.08 5.73 33.20
C MET A 741 6.94 4.66 34.29
N SER A 742 6.10 3.65 34.11
CA SER A 742 5.73 2.72 35.17
C SER A 742 6.69 1.54 35.37
N GLN A 743 7.42 1.13 34.32
CA GLN A 743 8.42 0.03 34.36
C GLN A 743 9.53 0.20 33.32
N PRO A 744 10.66 0.86 33.63
CA PRO A 744 11.78 0.92 32.70
C PRO A 744 12.43 -0.47 32.62
N ASN A 745 12.23 -1.15 31.50
CA ASN A 745 12.85 -2.46 31.26
C ASN A 745 14.15 -2.38 30.47
N VAL A 746 14.59 -1.18 30.06
CA VAL A 746 15.87 -0.98 29.38
C VAL A 746 17.00 -1.17 30.40
N ARG A 747 17.85 -2.17 30.15
CA ARG A 747 19.03 -2.49 30.95
C ARG A 747 20.21 -1.62 30.58
N SER A 748 20.46 -1.45 29.29
CA SER A 748 21.51 -0.57 28.77
C SER A 748 21.17 -0.01 27.40
N VAL A 749 21.71 1.17 27.11
CA VAL A 749 21.82 1.72 25.76
C VAL A 749 23.32 1.92 25.51
N GLU A 750 23.81 1.37 24.42
CA GLU A 750 25.21 1.32 24.07
C GLU A 750 25.44 1.82 22.66
N VAL A 751 26.53 2.54 22.44
CA VAL A 751 26.94 3.02 21.10
C VAL A 751 28.21 2.30 20.68
N TYR A 752 28.27 1.89 19.43
CA TYR A 752 29.43 1.19 18.88
C TYR A 752 30.53 2.17 18.50
N ASP A 753 31.72 1.98 19.04
CA ASP A 753 32.94 2.68 18.64
C ASP A 753 33.63 1.89 17.52
N TRP A 754 33.57 2.43 16.30
CA TRP A 754 34.14 1.79 15.11
C TRP A 754 35.66 1.76 15.12
N THR A 755 36.29 2.69 15.87
CA THR A 755 37.77 2.75 15.97
C THR A 755 38.28 1.74 16.98
N ALA A 756 37.61 1.62 18.13
CA ALA A 756 37.98 0.73 19.19
C ALA A 756 37.38 -0.68 19.02
N HIS A 757 36.43 -0.87 18.10
CA HIS A 757 35.63 -2.07 17.91
C HIS A 757 34.96 -2.56 19.20
N THR A 758 34.40 -1.64 19.97
CA THR A 758 33.76 -1.92 21.27
C THR A 758 32.46 -1.16 21.44
N TRP A 759 31.60 -1.65 22.34
CA TRP A 759 30.39 -1.00 22.74
C TRP A 759 30.61 -0.13 23.98
N ARG A 760 30.30 1.16 23.89
CA ARG A 760 30.31 2.10 25.00
C ARG A 760 28.91 2.25 25.57
N GLY A 761 28.71 1.89 26.86
CA GLY A 761 27.45 2.13 27.54
C GLY A 761 27.19 3.61 27.79
N LEU A 762 26.00 4.08 27.51
CA LEU A 762 25.55 5.43 27.86
C LEU A 762 25.12 5.51 29.33
N PRO A 763 25.31 6.67 30.02
CA PRO A 763 24.89 6.84 31.40
C PRO A 763 23.39 6.63 31.55
N LYS A 764 22.97 5.84 32.55
CA LYS A 764 21.55 5.70 32.90
C LYS A 764 21.04 7.05 33.36
N GLN A 765 20.11 7.62 32.62
CA GLN A 765 19.48 8.88 33.03
C GLN A 765 18.43 8.59 34.09
N SER A 766 18.31 9.45 35.10
CA SER A 766 17.33 9.26 36.16
C SER A 766 15.91 9.42 35.58
N VAL A 767 15.06 8.44 35.86
CA VAL A 767 13.68 8.31 35.36
C VAL A 767 12.74 9.45 35.75
N THR A 768 13.21 10.41 36.57
CA THR A 768 12.40 11.50 37.13
C THR A 768 12.38 12.79 36.31
N ALA A 769 13.20 12.91 35.28
CA ALA A 769 13.23 14.09 34.41
C ALA A 769 12.48 13.84 33.10
N ARG A 770 11.46 14.64 32.81
CA ARG A 770 10.76 14.65 31.52
C ARG A 770 11.63 15.11 30.34
N SER A 771 12.76 15.73 30.59
CA SER A 771 13.75 16.11 29.59
C SER A 771 15.07 15.46 29.93
N GLN A 772 15.56 14.62 29.06
CA GLN A 772 16.84 13.93 29.24
C GLN A 772 17.95 14.74 28.58
N ALA A 773 19.06 14.91 29.26
CA ALA A 773 20.22 15.52 28.64
C ALA A 773 20.75 14.61 27.53
N PRO A 774 20.90 15.11 26.29
CA PRO A 774 21.41 14.34 25.17
C PRO A 774 22.83 13.87 25.46
N ALA A 775 23.18 12.64 25.06
CA ALA A 775 24.52 12.11 25.17
C ALA A 775 25.35 12.47 23.94
N ALA A 776 26.45 13.17 24.13
CA ALA A 776 27.37 13.48 23.05
C ALA A 776 28.04 12.20 22.51
N LEU A 777 28.15 12.11 21.19
CA LEU A 777 28.83 11.02 20.51
C LEU A 777 30.31 11.37 20.30
N ASN A 778 31.16 10.37 20.47
CA ASN A 778 32.60 10.51 20.22
C ASN A 778 32.91 10.40 18.71
N ALA A 779 34.05 10.91 18.29
CA ALA A 779 34.46 10.83 16.89
C ALA A 779 34.57 9.37 16.36
N GLY A 780 34.97 8.41 17.20
CA GLY A 780 35.05 7.00 16.83
C GLY A 780 33.68 6.31 16.71
N GLU A 781 32.62 6.94 17.22
CA GLU A 781 31.25 6.41 17.18
C GLU A 781 30.47 6.85 15.93
N VAL A 782 31.01 7.81 15.19
CA VAL A 782 30.47 8.30 13.92
C VAL A 782 31.50 8.00 12.83
N THR A 783 31.27 6.99 12.03
CA THR A 783 32.19 6.61 10.95
C THR A 783 31.45 6.46 9.64
N GLY A 784 31.90 7.16 8.59
CA GLY A 784 31.26 7.11 7.29
C GLY A 784 29.79 7.56 7.29
N GLY A 785 29.41 8.45 8.22
CA GLY A 785 28.02 8.89 8.38
C GLY A 785 27.11 7.88 9.07
N GLU A 786 27.66 6.85 9.77
CA GLU A 786 26.86 5.85 10.47
C GLU A 786 27.08 5.91 11.99
N VAL A 787 25.99 5.80 12.73
CA VAL A 787 25.97 5.60 14.18
C VAL A 787 25.19 4.33 14.48
N ARG A 788 25.83 3.41 15.22
CA ARG A 788 25.19 2.15 15.62
C ARG A 788 24.90 2.14 17.11
N VAL A 789 23.64 1.87 17.44
CA VAL A 789 23.14 1.90 18.84
C VAL A 789 22.54 0.52 19.16
N ARG A 790 22.97 -0.05 20.29
CA ARG A 790 22.41 -1.29 20.84
C ARG A 790 21.60 -0.98 22.07
N VAL A 791 20.38 -1.49 22.12
CA VAL A 791 19.47 -1.40 23.25
C VAL A 791 19.28 -2.79 23.84
N VAL A 792 19.60 -2.95 25.10
CA VAL A 792 19.35 -4.20 25.85
C VAL A 792 18.18 -3.97 26.76
N GLU A 793 17.12 -4.76 26.56
CA GLU A 793 15.88 -4.68 27.32
C GLU A 793 15.67 -5.95 28.15
N GLY A 794 15.00 -5.83 29.32
CA GLY A 794 14.32 -6.95 29.96
C GLY A 794 13.03 -7.28 29.18
N PHE A 795 12.34 -8.32 29.59
CA PHE A 795 11.04 -8.69 29.02
C PHE A 795 10.07 -7.52 29.10
N ALA A 796 9.82 -6.84 28.02
CA ALA A 796 8.93 -5.71 27.98
C ALA A 796 8.52 -5.22 26.60
N THR A 797 7.61 -4.41 26.63
CA THR A 797 6.56 -4.05 25.75
C THR A 797 6.91 -2.94 24.76
N ASN A 798 7.76 -2.00 25.07
CA ASN A 798 8.07 -0.87 24.17
C ASN A 798 9.52 -0.43 24.40
N GLY A 799 10.36 -0.54 23.38
CA GLY A 799 11.72 -0.02 23.38
C GLY A 799 11.76 1.51 23.53
N PRO A 800 12.92 2.10 23.82
CA PRO A 800 13.06 3.54 23.89
C PRO A 800 12.89 4.17 22.50
N ASN A 801 12.32 5.35 22.46
CA ASN A 801 12.37 6.20 21.29
C ASN A 801 13.78 6.79 21.20
N LEU A 802 14.49 6.43 20.13
CA LEU A 802 15.84 6.92 19.86
C LEU A 802 15.79 8.08 18.86
N ALA A 803 16.54 9.13 19.11
CA ALA A 803 16.72 10.23 18.19
C ALA A 803 18.16 10.76 18.19
N ILE A 804 18.66 11.13 17.03
CA ILE A 804 19.92 11.83 16.87
C ILE A 804 19.64 13.26 16.37
N GLY A 805 20.27 14.23 16.99
CA GLY A 805 20.12 15.65 16.65
C GLY A 805 21.38 16.45 16.92
N ASP A 806 21.28 17.75 16.72
CA ASP A 806 22.36 18.71 17.01
C ASP A 806 22.45 18.93 18.53
N GLN A 807 23.63 19.31 19.00
CA GLN A 807 23.77 19.77 20.36
C GLN A 807 22.87 20.99 20.61
N PRO A 808 22.07 21.02 21.68
CA PRO A 808 21.32 22.21 22.00
C PRO A 808 22.29 23.37 22.18
N SER A 809 22.04 24.48 21.48
CA SER A 809 22.80 25.72 21.67
C SER A 809 22.72 26.12 23.13
N SER A 810 23.87 26.20 23.78
CA SER A 810 24.04 26.54 25.21
C SER A 810 23.54 27.95 25.53
#